data_8e78a05b4c60e2fb64defe14ce05d76f
#
_entry.id   8e78a05b4c60e2fb64defe14ce05d76f
#
_cell.length_a   1.000
_cell.length_b   1.000
_cell.length_c   1.000
_cell.angle_alpha   90.00
_cell.angle_beta   90.00
_cell.angle_gamma   90.00
#
_symmetry.space_group_name_H-M   'P 1'
#
loop_
_entity.id
_entity.type
_entity.pdbx_description
1 polymer ?
#
loop_
_entity_poly.entity_id
_entity_poly.type
_entity_poly.pdbx_seq_one_letter_code
_entity_poly.pdbx_strand_id
1 'polypeptide(L)'
;MADNEILQSTAVDETNNYNASEIQVLEGLEAVRKRPGMYIGSTSSSGLHHLVYEIVDNSIDEALAGYCTHITVTINPGDTITVTDNGRGIPVDIQAQTGRPALEVVYTVLHAGGKFGGGGYKVSGGLHGVGASVVNALSEWLTVEVHKDGKIYQMKFARGNITQEMRVIGNTDRHGTIVTFKPDPEMFDTLIYDYETLHTRMREQAFLNAGLRIEIADRRTEDGPSDSMCYEGGIREFVLWHNRHKTPLHEEVVYMAGVRRDAEAEVALQYHDGYNETIVSFANNIHTPEGGMHETGFKTALTRVLNAYGVKTGVIKTDADKVSGEDCREGLTAVISVKLTDAQFEGQTKAKLGNAYIRTLVDSIVNEQLSTYFEEHPAVARTILEKAMTANRAREAARKARESIRRKTALGGAAMPDKLRDCNETDASLTEIYIVEGDSAGGSATQGRDSRFQAILPLWGKMLNVEKVREDKVIGNDKLQPVITALGAGIGEEFHLDKLRYHKIIIMADADVDGSHIRTLLLTFFFRYMRPLIEHGYVYSAMPPLYKLTRGKTSRVAFSDDERDRISAELRADNPNAKVDISRYKGLGEMDAHELWETTMDPEKRTLKQIRLEDAVKADEIFTLLMGEKVEPRKEYIEQNAKYVVNLDY
;
A
#
# COMPACT_ATOMS: atom_id res chain seq x y z
N MET A 1 -46.25 9.74 -59.24
CA MET A 1 -45.17 10.73 -59.19
C MET A 1 -44.58 10.58 -57.83
N ALA A 2 -43.47 9.94 -57.84
CA ALA A 2 -42.72 9.60 -56.64
C ALA A 2 -41.50 10.51 -56.57
N ASP A 3 -41.34 11.21 -55.51
CA ASP A 3 -40.10 11.93 -55.22
C ASP A 3 -39.29 11.14 -54.20
N ASN A 4 -38.15 10.69 -54.70
CA ASN A 4 -37.07 10.06 -53.94
C ASN A 4 -36.25 11.17 -53.28
N GLU A 5 -36.30 11.29 -51.97
CA GLU A 5 -35.25 12.00 -51.21
C GLU A 5 -34.11 11.03 -50.83
N ILE A 6 -33.00 11.30 -51.44
CA ILE A 6 -31.73 10.60 -51.24
C ILE A 6 -31.14 11.09 -49.92
N LEU A 7 -31.07 10.21 -48.95
CA LEU A 7 -30.26 10.40 -47.75
C LEU A 7 -28.77 10.46 -48.14
N GLN A 8 -28.18 11.61 -48.08
CA GLN A 8 -26.75 11.81 -48.14
C GLN A 8 -26.12 11.23 -46.87
N SER A 9 -25.46 10.08 -47.03
CA SER A 9 -24.53 9.57 -46.04
C SER A 9 -23.35 10.53 -45.90
N THR A 10 -23.17 11.11 -44.74
CA THR A 10 -21.93 11.80 -44.36
C THR A 10 -20.79 10.79 -44.39
N ALA A 11 -19.92 10.95 -45.39
CA ALA A 11 -18.67 10.22 -45.48
C ALA A 11 -17.84 10.51 -44.24
N VAL A 12 -17.52 9.48 -43.46
CA VAL A 12 -16.46 9.50 -42.43
C VAL A 12 -15.16 9.73 -43.19
N ASP A 13 -14.48 10.79 -42.85
CA ASP A 13 -13.18 11.16 -43.41
C ASP A 13 -12.13 10.10 -43.01
N GLU A 14 -11.93 9.10 -43.88
CA GLU A 14 -10.90 8.09 -43.78
C GLU A 14 -9.53 8.65 -44.20
N THR A 15 -8.95 9.53 -43.36
CA THR A 15 -7.55 9.93 -43.53
C THR A 15 -6.80 9.81 -42.20
N ASN A 16 -6.91 8.66 -41.54
CA ASN A 16 -5.94 8.27 -40.55
C ASN A 16 -4.99 7.26 -41.20
N ASN A 17 -4.13 7.74 -42.08
CA ASN A 17 -3.07 6.96 -42.69
C ASN A 17 -1.97 6.73 -41.64
N TYR A 18 -2.16 5.75 -40.75
CA TYR A 18 -1.09 5.26 -39.91
C TYR A 18 0.02 4.69 -40.79
N ASN A 19 1.11 5.43 -40.88
CA ASN A 19 2.25 5.05 -41.73
C ASN A 19 3.56 5.11 -40.95
N ALA A 20 4.66 4.68 -41.54
CA ALA A 20 5.98 4.58 -40.92
C ALA A 20 6.49 5.92 -40.33
N SER A 21 6.01 7.08 -40.83
CA SER A 21 6.42 8.39 -40.31
C SER A 21 5.80 8.73 -38.95
N GLU A 22 4.75 8.01 -38.53
CA GLU A 22 4.12 8.17 -37.20
C GLU A 22 4.80 7.29 -36.13
N ILE A 23 5.66 6.36 -36.55
CA ILE A 23 6.44 5.57 -35.60
C ILE A 23 7.61 6.41 -35.12
N GLN A 24 7.51 6.87 -33.86
CA GLN A 24 8.60 7.57 -33.18
C GLN A 24 9.54 6.59 -32.51
N VAL A 25 10.82 6.63 -32.88
CA VAL A 25 11.87 5.91 -32.15
C VAL A 25 12.44 6.86 -31.10
N LEU A 26 12.30 6.48 -29.83
CA LEU A 26 12.86 7.22 -28.71
C LEU A 26 14.20 6.59 -28.32
N GLU A 27 15.25 7.38 -28.28
CA GLU A 27 16.58 6.92 -27.90
C GLU A 27 17.00 7.47 -26.54
N GLY A 28 17.75 6.68 -25.79
CA GLY A 28 18.36 7.08 -24.53
C GLY A 28 17.38 7.54 -23.46
N LEU A 29 17.74 8.59 -22.70
CA LEU A 29 16.98 9.09 -21.57
C LEU A 29 15.73 9.91 -21.97
N GLU A 30 15.58 10.27 -23.23
CA GLU A 30 14.37 10.93 -23.72
C GLU A 30 13.14 10.01 -23.62
N ALA A 31 13.33 8.70 -23.83
CA ALA A 31 12.28 7.71 -23.65
C ALA A 31 11.72 7.70 -22.21
N VAL A 32 12.60 7.86 -21.22
CA VAL A 32 12.21 7.93 -19.80
C VAL A 32 11.35 9.16 -19.52
N ARG A 33 11.75 10.31 -20.04
CA ARG A 33 11.01 11.57 -19.85
C ARG A 33 9.64 11.57 -20.55
N LYS A 34 9.52 10.92 -21.72
CA LYS A 34 8.24 10.79 -22.43
C LYS A 34 7.27 9.78 -21.80
N ARG A 35 7.79 8.75 -21.14
CA ARG A 35 6.98 7.67 -20.55
C ARG A 35 7.50 7.30 -19.15
N PRO A 36 7.52 8.23 -18.18
CA PRO A 36 8.08 8.00 -16.85
C PRO A 36 7.38 6.83 -16.11
N GLY A 37 6.07 6.68 -16.28
CA GLY A 37 5.31 5.59 -15.65
C GLY A 37 5.80 4.18 -16.01
N MET A 38 6.46 3.99 -17.16
CA MET A 38 7.05 2.69 -17.50
C MET A 38 8.26 2.33 -16.61
N TYR A 39 8.91 3.31 -16.00
CA TYR A 39 10.15 3.14 -15.22
C TYR A 39 9.92 3.28 -13.71
N ILE A 40 9.05 4.18 -13.29
CA ILE A 40 8.77 4.49 -11.88
C ILE A 40 7.32 4.21 -11.45
N GLY A 41 6.51 3.59 -12.32
CA GLY A 41 5.12 3.22 -12.06
C GLY A 41 4.13 4.37 -12.18
N SER A 42 4.41 5.55 -11.66
CA SER A 42 3.54 6.73 -11.75
C SER A 42 4.34 8.03 -11.64
N THR A 43 3.71 9.18 -11.91
CA THR A 43 4.25 10.53 -11.67
C THR A 43 3.69 11.18 -10.39
N SER A 44 2.87 10.44 -9.65
CA SER A 44 2.33 10.86 -8.36
C SER A 44 3.38 10.83 -7.25
N SER A 45 2.98 11.09 -6.01
CA SER A 45 3.82 10.98 -4.82
C SER A 45 4.56 9.63 -4.73
N SER A 46 3.93 8.52 -5.11
CA SER A 46 4.56 7.20 -5.12
C SER A 46 5.77 7.13 -6.06
N GLY A 47 5.64 7.62 -7.31
CA GLY A 47 6.76 7.67 -8.25
C GLY A 47 7.87 8.64 -7.82
N LEU A 48 7.51 9.75 -7.14
CA LEU A 48 8.47 10.67 -6.57
C LEU A 48 9.38 9.96 -5.54
N HIS A 49 8.79 9.22 -4.59
CA HIS A 49 9.53 8.47 -3.58
C HIS A 49 10.36 7.34 -4.20
N HIS A 50 9.90 6.77 -5.32
CA HIS A 50 10.63 5.72 -6.03
C HIS A 50 12.01 6.17 -6.52
N LEU A 51 12.19 7.46 -6.86
CA LEU A 51 13.52 8.00 -7.19
C LEU A 51 14.53 7.82 -6.05
N VAL A 52 14.09 8.01 -4.81
CA VAL A 52 14.94 7.81 -3.62
C VAL A 52 15.27 6.33 -3.47
N TYR A 53 14.29 5.46 -3.67
CA TYR A 53 14.48 4.00 -3.55
C TYR A 53 15.54 3.50 -4.55
N GLU A 54 15.51 3.96 -5.80
CA GLU A 54 16.48 3.54 -6.81
C GLU A 54 17.93 3.94 -6.44
N ILE A 55 18.15 5.08 -5.81
CA ILE A 55 19.50 5.48 -5.36
C ILE A 55 19.90 4.70 -4.10
N VAL A 56 18.99 4.55 -3.13
CA VAL A 56 19.24 3.77 -1.90
C VAL A 56 19.52 2.30 -2.23
N ASP A 57 18.76 1.70 -3.14
CA ASP A 57 18.94 0.29 -3.54
C ASP A 57 20.34 0.06 -4.14
N ASN A 58 20.95 1.05 -4.78
CA ASN A 58 22.37 0.94 -5.21
C ASN A 58 23.34 0.88 -4.03
N SER A 59 23.08 1.64 -2.97
CA SER A 59 23.87 1.60 -1.73
C SER A 59 23.64 0.29 -0.95
N ILE A 60 22.40 -0.24 -0.98
CA ILE A 60 22.05 -1.55 -0.42
C ILE A 60 22.77 -2.68 -1.18
N ASP A 61 22.89 -2.59 -2.50
CA ASP A 61 23.64 -3.58 -3.28
C ASP A 61 25.13 -3.60 -2.88
N GLU A 62 25.72 -2.45 -2.53
CA GLU A 62 27.07 -2.39 -1.95
C GLU A 62 27.13 -3.06 -0.56
N ALA A 63 26.06 -2.92 0.25
CA ALA A 63 25.96 -3.59 1.54
C ALA A 63 25.82 -5.11 1.38
N LEU A 64 24.98 -5.58 0.45
CA LEU A 64 24.84 -7.02 0.12
C LEU A 64 26.14 -7.62 -0.40
N ALA A 65 26.97 -6.81 -1.09
CA ALA A 65 28.29 -7.22 -1.52
C ALA A 65 29.35 -7.17 -0.38
N GLY A 66 28.98 -6.69 0.82
CA GLY A 66 29.83 -6.64 2.00
C GLY A 66 30.75 -5.41 2.08
N TYR A 67 30.51 -4.38 1.28
CA TYR A 67 31.38 -3.19 1.20
C TYR A 67 30.79 -1.93 1.82
N CYS A 68 29.47 -1.89 2.10
CA CYS A 68 28.81 -0.76 2.72
C CYS A 68 28.25 -1.15 4.09
N THR A 69 28.48 -0.30 5.09
CA THR A 69 28.01 -0.46 6.47
C THR A 69 27.18 0.72 6.96
N HIS A 70 27.14 1.81 6.22
CA HIS A 70 26.46 3.03 6.61
C HIS A 70 25.89 3.77 5.39
N ILE A 71 24.59 4.06 5.46
CA ILE A 71 23.85 4.84 4.46
C ILE A 71 23.16 5.99 5.16
N THR A 72 23.22 7.18 4.60
CA THR A 72 22.50 8.35 5.09
C THR A 72 21.58 8.90 4.01
N VAL A 73 20.33 9.15 4.33
CA VAL A 73 19.32 9.77 3.45
C VAL A 73 18.88 11.09 4.06
N THR A 74 18.98 12.17 3.33
CA THR A 74 18.61 13.50 3.82
C THR A 74 17.63 14.17 2.86
N ILE A 75 16.49 14.60 3.40
CA ILE A 75 15.55 15.51 2.72
C ILE A 75 16.01 16.93 3.05
N ASN A 76 16.50 17.65 2.05
CA ASN A 76 17.03 18.99 2.25
C ASN A 76 15.98 20.07 1.93
N PRO A 77 16.21 21.35 2.33
CA PRO A 77 15.40 22.47 1.90
C PRO A 77 15.26 22.54 0.37
N GLY A 78 14.05 22.88 -0.10
CA GLY A 78 13.72 22.90 -1.53
C GLY A 78 13.47 21.53 -2.12
N ASP A 79 13.12 20.55 -1.26
CA ASP A 79 12.77 19.17 -1.62
C ASP A 79 13.83 18.48 -2.49
N THR A 80 15.08 18.67 -2.14
CA THR A 80 16.21 17.95 -2.70
C THR A 80 16.58 16.77 -1.80
N ILE A 81 17.04 15.67 -2.40
CA ILE A 81 17.48 14.49 -1.68
C ILE A 81 18.98 14.32 -1.78
N THR A 82 19.62 13.98 -0.68
CA THR A 82 20.99 13.51 -0.65
C THR A 82 21.05 12.11 -0.08
N VAL A 83 21.64 11.18 -0.82
CA VAL A 83 21.94 9.81 -0.36
C VAL A 83 23.45 9.66 -0.31
N THR A 84 23.99 9.22 0.80
CA THR A 84 25.42 8.99 1.02
C THR A 84 25.64 7.55 1.48
N ASP A 85 26.58 6.86 0.89
CA ASP A 85 27.05 5.55 1.35
C ASP A 85 28.57 5.55 1.58
N ASN A 86 29.03 4.56 2.33
CA ASN A 86 30.45 4.27 2.53
C ASN A 86 30.92 3.00 1.79
N GLY A 87 30.28 2.69 0.63
CA GLY A 87 30.65 1.58 -0.24
C GLY A 87 31.96 1.81 -1.00
N ARG A 88 32.25 0.99 -2.01
CA ARG A 88 33.47 1.08 -2.82
C ARG A 88 33.57 2.35 -3.68
N GLY A 89 32.46 3.05 -3.85
CA GLY A 89 32.29 4.13 -4.83
C GLY A 89 32.17 3.61 -6.27
N ILE A 90 31.37 4.30 -7.07
CA ILE A 90 31.17 3.99 -8.48
C ILE A 90 32.53 4.02 -9.20
N PRO A 91 32.82 3.05 -10.12
CA PRO A 91 34.06 3.11 -10.92
C PRO A 91 34.19 4.42 -11.69
N VAL A 92 35.39 5.00 -11.68
CA VAL A 92 35.71 6.26 -12.37
C VAL A 92 36.58 6.06 -13.61
N ASP A 93 37.06 4.84 -13.84
CA ASP A 93 37.86 4.44 -14.99
C ASP A 93 37.06 4.50 -16.28
N ILE A 94 37.78 4.50 -17.40
CA ILE A 94 37.17 4.47 -18.74
C ILE A 94 36.58 3.09 -19.01
N GLN A 95 35.30 3.03 -19.32
CA GLN A 95 34.62 1.82 -19.71
C GLN A 95 35.00 1.45 -21.15
N ALA A 96 35.57 0.25 -21.35
CA ALA A 96 36.23 -0.15 -22.59
C ALA A 96 35.32 -0.15 -23.84
N GLN A 97 34.04 -0.46 -23.72
CA GLN A 97 33.11 -0.53 -24.87
C GLN A 97 32.66 0.86 -25.33
N THR A 98 32.47 1.79 -24.39
CA THR A 98 31.92 3.12 -24.69
C THR A 98 32.99 4.19 -24.84
N GLY A 99 34.23 3.95 -24.36
CA GLY A 99 35.32 4.93 -24.31
C GLY A 99 35.06 6.11 -23.37
N ARG A 100 34.01 6.03 -22.49
CA ARG A 100 33.58 7.06 -21.55
C ARG A 100 33.85 6.65 -20.10
N PRO A 101 33.95 7.58 -19.15
CA PRO A 101 34.02 7.23 -17.73
C PRO A 101 32.85 6.35 -17.31
N ALA A 102 33.10 5.31 -16.51
CA ALA A 102 32.03 4.42 -16.06
C ALA A 102 30.94 5.16 -15.27
N LEU A 103 31.30 6.18 -14.48
CA LEU A 103 30.38 7.08 -13.80
C LEU A 103 29.40 7.76 -14.77
N GLU A 104 29.90 8.25 -15.91
CA GLU A 104 29.06 8.83 -16.96
C GLU A 104 28.11 7.80 -17.56
N VAL A 105 28.61 6.61 -17.88
CA VAL A 105 27.83 5.53 -18.50
C VAL A 105 26.66 5.11 -17.60
N VAL A 106 26.89 4.97 -16.29
CA VAL A 106 25.87 4.58 -15.31
C VAL A 106 24.70 5.57 -15.26
N TYR A 107 24.97 6.86 -15.40
CA TYR A 107 23.94 7.91 -15.31
C TYR A 107 23.33 8.34 -16.64
N THR A 108 23.93 7.99 -17.79
CA THR A 108 23.47 8.46 -19.12
C THR A 108 23.02 7.37 -20.07
N VAL A 109 23.33 6.11 -19.77
CA VAL A 109 22.99 4.98 -20.65
C VAL A 109 22.01 4.05 -19.95
N LEU A 110 20.87 3.78 -20.61
CA LEU A 110 19.92 2.77 -20.13
C LEU A 110 20.54 1.38 -20.29
N HIS A 111 20.21 0.48 -19.37
CA HIS A 111 20.72 -0.89 -19.35
C HIS A 111 22.26 -0.98 -19.28
N ALA A 112 22.86 -0.07 -18.52
CA ALA A 112 24.28 -0.07 -18.24
C ALA A 112 24.53 -0.25 -16.73
N GLY A 113 25.46 -1.13 -16.36
CA GLY A 113 25.81 -1.35 -14.95
C GLY A 113 26.65 -2.61 -14.73
N GLY A 114 27.33 -2.68 -13.60
CA GLY A 114 28.17 -3.82 -13.19
C GLY A 114 27.39 -5.08 -12.74
N LYS A 115 26.05 -5.06 -12.87
CA LYS A 115 25.13 -6.11 -12.37
C LYS A 115 24.77 -7.15 -13.44
N PHE A 116 25.14 -6.94 -14.71
CA PHE A 116 24.81 -7.82 -15.84
C PHE A 116 25.82 -8.96 -16.12
N GLY A 117 26.93 -9.04 -15.46
CA GLY A 117 28.00 -9.94 -15.87
C GLY A 117 28.67 -10.77 -14.79
N GLY A 118 28.08 -10.90 -13.59
CA GLY A 118 28.55 -11.81 -12.54
C GLY A 118 29.89 -11.45 -11.87
N GLY A 119 30.54 -10.35 -12.24
CA GLY A 119 31.86 -10.00 -11.71
C GLY A 119 31.85 -9.11 -10.46
N GLY A 120 30.81 -8.33 -10.21
CA GLY A 120 30.79 -7.34 -9.12
C GLY A 120 29.78 -7.62 -8.01
N TYR A 121 28.64 -8.21 -8.35
CA TYR A 121 27.55 -8.49 -7.43
C TYR A 121 26.97 -9.88 -7.70
N LYS A 122 26.96 -10.75 -6.69
CA LYS A 122 26.33 -12.07 -6.76
C LYS A 122 24.81 -11.98 -6.61
N VAL A 123 24.37 -11.07 -5.76
CA VAL A 123 22.96 -10.76 -5.49
C VAL A 123 22.79 -9.26 -5.63
N SER A 124 21.72 -8.83 -6.27
CA SER A 124 21.41 -7.41 -6.46
C SER A 124 19.90 -7.21 -6.59
N GLY A 125 19.39 -6.14 -6.00
CA GLY A 125 18.02 -5.66 -6.18
C GLY A 125 17.84 -4.93 -7.52
N GLY A 126 18.89 -4.26 -7.99
CA GLY A 126 18.91 -3.52 -9.26
C GLY A 126 19.17 -4.43 -10.47
N LEU A 127 18.10 -5.09 -10.98
CA LEU A 127 18.22 -6.07 -12.08
C LEU A 127 18.35 -5.46 -13.46
N HIS A 128 17.79 -4.28 -13.69
CA HIS A 128 17.63 -3.73 -15.05
C HIS A 128 18.72 -2.74 -15.46
N GLY A 129 19.58 -2.30 -14.53
CA GLY A 129 20.64 -1.32 -14.80
C GLY A 129 20.13 0.02 -15.32
N VAL A 130 18.97 0.45 -14.84
CA VAL A 130 18.31 1.70 -15.28
C VAL A 130 18.08 2.70 -14.16
N GLY A 131 18.10 2.31 -12.88
CA GLY A 131 17.68 3.15 -11.76
C GLY A 131 18.40 4.50 -11.72
N ALA A 132 19.74 4.52 -11.71
CA ALA A 132 20.51 5.75 -11.66
C ALA A 132 20.25 6.66 -12.87
N SER A 133 20.15 6.11 -14.07
CA SER A 133 19.89 6.87 -15.30
C SER A 133 18.46 7.39 -15.36
N VAL A 134 17.49 6.65 -14.81
CA VAL A 134 16.09 7.10 -14.67
C VAL A 134 15.98 8.26 -13.69
N VAL A 135 16.64 8.18 -12.52
CA VAL A 135 16.68 9.30 -11.57
C VAL A 135 17.31 10.55 -12.22
N ASN A 136 18.40 10.39 -12.96
CA ASN A 136 19.01 11.49 -13.69
C ASN A 136 18.05 12.10 -14.73
N ALA A 137 17.38 11.27 -15.53
CA ALA A 137 16.43 11.73 -16.56
C ALA A 137 15.25 12.53 -15.98
N LEU A 138 14.77 12.14 -14.78
CA LEU A 138 13.60 12.72 -14.11
C LEU A 138 13.96 13.79 -13.08
N SER A 139 15.23 14.18 -13.00
CA SER A 139 15.70 15.25 -12.12
C SER A 139 15.92 16.56 -12.89
N GLU A 140 15.53 17.69 -12.29
CA GLU A 140 15.89 19.02 -12.76
C GLU A 140 17.41 19.17 -12.82
N TRP A 141 18.08 18.73 -11.76
CA TRP A 141 19.53 18.58 -11.69
C TRP A 141 19.92 17.41 -10.77
N LEU A 142 21.08 16.83 -11.03
CA LEU A 142 21.67 15.76 -10.24
C LEU A 142 23.18 15.97 -10.16
N THR A 143 23.74 15.78 -8.97
CA THR A 143 25.19 15.84 -8.70
C THR A 143 25.62 14.52 -8.07
N VAL A 144 26.66 13.92 -8.59
CA VAL A 144 27.31 12.74 -8.04
C VAL A 144 28.73 13.07 -7.61
N GLU A 145 29.06 12.68 -6.38
CA GLU A 145 30.43 12.71 -5.87
C GLU A 145 30.87 11.29 -5.53
N VAL A 146 32.00 10.88 -6.00
CA VAL A 146 32.61 9.57 -5.75
C VAL A 146 33.92 9.77 -5.01
N HIS A 147 34.00 9.22 -3.80
CA HIS A 147 35.19 9.17 -2.97
C HIS A 147 35.92 7.86 -3.24
N LYS A 148 37.01 7.93 -3.97
CA LYS A 148 37.76 6.75 -4.42
C LYS A 148 39.22 7.06 -4.67
N ASP A 149 40.12 6.14 -4.34
CA ASP A 149 41.57 6.20 -4.59
C ASP A 149 42.20 7.52 -4.11
N GLY A 150 41.79 7.98 -2.92
CA GLY A 150 42.29 9.21 -2.30
C GLY A 150 41.78 10.52 -2.91
N LYS A 151 40.84 10.46 -3.85
CA LYS A 151 40.31 11.63 -4.57
C LYS A 151 38.79 11.71 -4.50
N ILE A 152 38.27 12.92 -4.64
CA ILE A 152 36.82 13.18 -4.80
C ILE A 152 36.60 13.54 -6.27
N TYR A 153 35.83 12.67 -6.94
CA TYR A 153 35.38 12.88 -8.31
C TYR A 153 33.97 13.43 -8.30
N GLN A 154 33.70 14.47 -9.08
CA GLN A 154 32.34 15.05 -9.18
C GLN A 154 31.91 15.13 -10.64
N MET A 155 30.64 14.81 -10.88
CA MET A 155 29.96 14.98 -12.16
C MET A 155 28.58 15.58 -11.92
N LYS A 156 28.09 16.43 -12.85
CA LYS A 156 26.78 17.06 -12.73
C LYS A 156 25.95 16.88 -13.98
N PHE A 157 24.66 16.78 -13.76
CA PHE A 157 23.68 16.56 -14.81
C PHE A 157 22.46 17.48 -14.62
N ALA A 158 21.72 17.70 -15.70
CA ALA A 158 20.41 18.32 -15.68
C ALA A 158 19.51 17.65 -16.72
N ARG A 159 18.37 17.17 -16.28
CA ARG A 159 17.36 16.51 -17.14
C ARG A 159 17.97 15.41 -18.02
N GLY A 160 18.85 14.59 -17.44
CA GLY A 160 19.54 13.52 -18.13
C GLY A 160 20.81 13.93 -18.90
N ASN A 161 21.07 15.21 -19.12
CA ASN A 161 22.20 15.71 -19.87
C ASN A 161 23.35 16.08 -18.94
N ILE A 162 24.59 15.89 -19.42
CA ILE A 162 25.80 16.29 -18.71
C ILE A 162 25.93 17.82 -18.73
N THR A 163 26.00 18.43 -17.55
CA THR A 163 26.28 19.88 -17.40
C THR A 163 27.68 20.15 -16.92
N GLN A 164 28.32 19.15 -16.29
CA GLN A 164 29.70 19.19 -15.91
C GLN A 164 30.33 17.81 -16.08
N GLU A 165 31.33 17.69 -16.91
CA GLU A 165 32.11 16.46 -17.05
C GLU A 165 32.80 16.08 -15.73
N MET A 166 33.18 14.80 -15.62
CA MET A 166 33.85 14.28 -14.43
C MET A 166 35.15 15.03 -14.18
N ARG A 167 35.29 15.55 -12.96
CA ARG A 167 36.54 16.25 -12.52
C ARG A 167 36.86 15.90 -11.08
N VAL A 168 38.12 15.97 -10.74
CA VAL A 168 38.61 15.90 -9.36
C VAL A 168 38.38 17.24 -8.67
N ILE A 169 37.69 17.26 -7.55
CA ILE A 169 37.36 18.46 -6.77
C ILE A 169 38.13 18.55 -5.45
N GLY A 170 38.75 17.45 -5.01
CA GLY A 170 39.49 17.41 -3.74
C GLY A 170 40.12 16.05 -3.49
N ASN A 171 40.76 15.93 -2.32
CA ASN A 171 41.30 14.70 -1.81
C ASN A 171 40.44 14.20 -0.63
N THR A 172 40.47 12.89 -0.37
CA THR A 172 39.69 12.24 0.71
C THR A 172 40.37 10.97 1.21
N ASP A 173 40.19 10.66 2.46
CA ASP A 173 40.56 9.36 3.09
C ASP A 173 39.34 8.44 3.17
N ARG A 174 38.15 8.91 2.75
CA ARG A 174 36.90 8.12 2.76
C ARG A 174 36.70 7.47 1.39
N HIS A 175 35.86 6.48 1.38
CA HIS A 175 35.31 5.87 0.16
C HIS A 175 33.79 5.89 0.19
N GLY A 176 33.16 5.78 -0.99
CA GLY A 176 31.70 5.74 -1.12
C GLY A 176 31.18 6.69 -2.20
N THR A 177 29.86 6.80 -2.23
CA THR A 177 29.16 7.64 -3.20
C THR A 177 28.22 8.61 -2.50
N ILE A 178 28.14 9.85 -3.00
CA ILE A 178 27.17 10.85 -2.58
C ILE A 178 26.37 11.26 -3.82
N VAL A 179 25.06 11.08 -3.78
CA VAL A 179 24.15 11.49 -4.84
C VAL A 179 23.20 12.54 -4.30
N THR A 180 23.18 13.71 -4.89
CA THR A 180 22.20 14.76 -4.55
C THR A 180 21.42 15.11 -5.80
N PHE A 181 20.10 15.12 -5.70
CA PHE A 181 19.24 15.41 -6.83
C PHE A 181 17.99 16.19 -6.42
N LYS A 182 17.42 16.91 -7.39
CA LYS A 182 16.15 17.60 -7.30
C LYS A 182 15.21 17.08 -8.37
N PRO A 183 14.03 16.55 -8.03
CA PRO A 183 13.06 16.12 -9.03
C PRO A 183 12.64 17.25 -9.96
N ASP A 184 12.35 16.91 -11.22
CA ASP A 184 11.95 17.90 -12.22
C ASP A 184 10.43 18.22 -12.06
N PRO A 185 10.05 19.48 -11.80
CA PRO A 185 8.64 19.89 -11.66
C PRO A 185 7.80 19.68 -12.93
N GLU A 186 8.42 19.48 -14.09
CA GLU A 186 7.71 19.16 -15.32
C GLU A 186 7.27 17.68 -15.37
N MET A 187 7.81 16.82 -14.50
CA MET A 187 7.61 15.38 -14.53
C MET A 187 6.65 14.87 -13.44
N PHE A 188 6.52 15.59 -12.33
CA PHE A 188 5.80 15.12 -11.15
C PHE A 188 4.64 16.04 -10.76
N ASP A 189 3.54 15.44 -10.30
CA ASP A 189 2.35 16.14 -9.81
C ASP A 189 2.63 16.89 -8.50
N THR A 190 3.60 16.41 -7.72
CA THR A 190 4.08 17.00 -6.47
C THR A 190 5.58 16.77 -6.32
N LEU A 191 6.28 17.71 -5.67
CA LEU A 191 7.70 17.59 -5.34
C LEU A 191 7.94 17.38 -3.84
N ILE A 192 6.87 17.32 -3.04
CA ILE A 192 6.98 17.24 -1.58
C ILE A 192 7.19 15.78 -1.17
N TYR A 193 8.34 15.50 -0.58
CA TYR A 193 8.64 14.20 0.01
C TYR A 193 7.95 14.03 1.37
N ASP A 194 7.35 12.85 1.58
CA ASP A 194 6.84 12.43 2.87
C ASP A 194 7.93 11.68 3.66
N TYR A 195 8.32 12.23 4.81
CA TYR A 195 9.35 11.65 5.67
C TYR A 195 8.96 10.24 6.14
N GLU A 196 7.70 10.04 6.56
CA GLU A 196 7.26 8.74 7.09
C GLU A 196 7.29 7.63 6.04
N THR A 197 6.99 7.95 4.80
CA THR A 197 7.08 7.01 3.68
C THR A 197 8.53 6.57 3.46
N LEU A 198 9.47 7.50 3.43
CA LEU A 198 10.90 7.18 3.28
C LEU A 198 11.44 6.47 4.52
N HIS A 199 11.08 6.91 5.72
CA HIS A 199 11.50 6.32 6.99
C HIS A 199 11.07 4.85 7.12
N THR A 200 9.83 4.54 6.75
CA THR A 200 9.32 3.16 6.73
C THR A 200 10.16 2.28 5.81
N ARG A 201 10.43 2.74 4.60
CA ARG A 201 11.26 1.99 3.64
C ARG A 201 12.70 1.81 4.13
N MET A 202 13.30 2.83 4.73
CA MET A 202 14.66 2.75 5.29
C MET A 202 14.72 1.76 6.46
N ARG A 203 13.67 1.72 7.29
CA ARG A 203 13.57 0.75 8.39
C ARG A 203 13.50 -0.69 7.89
N GLU A 204 12.69 -0.96 6.86
CA GLU A 204 12.65 -2.28 6.22
C GLU A 204 14.04 -2.71 5.74
N GLN A 205 14.75 -1.81 5.05
CA GLN A 205 16.10 -2.09 4.56
C GLN A 205 17.09 -2.36 5.70
N ALA A 206 16.98 -1.63 6.81
CA ALA A 206 17.83 -1.86 7.97
C ALA A 206 17.58 -3.23 8.64
N PHE A 207 16.31 -3.68 8.70
CA PHE A 207 15.98 -5.03 9.18
C PHE A 207 16.47 -6.15 8.25
N LEU A 208 16.38 -5.95 6.94
CA LEU A 208 16.77 -6.94 5.94
C LEU A 208 18.30 -7.12 5.84
N ASN A 209 19.06 -6.13 6.30
CA ASN A 209 20.52 -6.12 6.24
C ASN A 209 21.10 -5.97 7.65
N ALA A 210 21.18 -7.08 8.39
CA ALA A 210 21.67 -7.11 9.76
C ALA A 210 23.01 -6.37 9.89
N GLY A 211 23.11 -5.45 10.86
CA GLY A 211 24.31 -4.65 11.12
C GLY A 211 24.53 -3.46 10.20
N LEU A 212 23.71 -3.27 9.14
CA LEU A 212 23.74 -2.06 8.32
C LEU A 212 23.09 -0.90 9.05
N ARG A 213 23.81 0.20 9.20
CA ARG A 213 23.27 1.45 9.74
C ARG A 213 22.66 2.29 8.64
N ILE A 214 21.39 2.66 8.79
CA ILE A 214 20.71 3.60 7.89
C ILE A 214 20.20 4.78 8.70
N GLU A 215 20.62 5.97 8.33
CA GLU A 215 20.18 7.23 8.92
C GLU A 215 19.27 7.97 7.95
N ILE A 216 18.18 8.54 8.46
CA ILE A 216 17.32 9.42 7.69
C ILE A 216 17.06 10.71 8.46
N ALA A 217 17.10 11.85 7.79
CA ALA A 217 16.85 13.15 8.38
C ALA A 217 16.04 14.05 7.44
N ASP A 218 15.03 14.71 7.98
CA ASP A 218 14.32 15.80 7.30
C ASP A 218 14.91 17.13 7.77
N ARG A 219 15.64 17.81 6.90
CA ARG A 219 16.28 19.10 7.16
C ARG A 219 15.56 20.27 6.49
N ARG A 220 14.33 20.08 6.05
CA ARG A 220 13.51 21.18 5.52
C ARG A 220 13.17 22.21 6.60
N THR A 221 13.11 21.76 7.85
CA THR A 221 12.99 22.62 9.03
C THR A 221 14.11 22.32 10.03
N GLU A 222 14.45 23.28 10.90
CA GLU A 222 15.54 23.14 11.86
C GLU A 222 15.29 21.99 12.87
N ASP A 223 14.01 21.79 13.27
CA ASP A 223 13.55 20.74 14.19
C ASP A 223 12.94 19.53 13.43
N GLY A 224 13.31 19.30 12.20
CA GLY A 224 12.79 18.20 11.39
C GLY A 224 13.13 16.81 11.98
N PRO A 225 12.29 15.80 11.75
CA PRO A 225 12.50 14.46 12.29
C PRO A 225 13.77 13.81 11.72
N SER A 226 14.43 13.00 12.56
CA SER A 226 15.58 12.19 12.17
C SER A 226 15.60 10.89 12.96
N ASP A 227 16.12 9.82 12.36
CA ASP A 227 16.29 8.51 12.99
C ASP A 227 17.56 7.82 12.49
N SER A 228 18.13 6.95 13.34
CA SER A 228 19.30 6.13 13.04
C SER A 228 19.00 4.67 13.37
N MET A 229 18.85 3.84 12.37
CA MET A 229 18.37 2.47 12.44
C MET A 229 19.51 1.49 12.17
N CYS A 230 19.71 0.52 13.07
CA CYS A 230 20.67 -0.57 12.92
C CYS A 230 20.18 -1.76 13.75
N TYR A 231 19.89 -2.88 13.10
CA TYR A 231 19.29 -4.06 13.71
C TYR A 231 20.20 -5.28 13.53
N GLU A 232 20.85 -5.72 14.62
CA GLU A 232 21.77 -6.86 14.59
C GLU A 232 21.02 -8.20 14.43
N GLY A 233 19.81 -8.31 14.95
CA GLY A 233 18.96 -9.50 14.85
C GLY A 233 18.26 -9.67 13.49
N GLY A 234 18.37 -8.69 12.59
CA GLY A 234 17.83 -8.77 11.23
C GLY A 234 16.32 -9.02 11.19
N ILE A 235 15.89 -9.99 10.39
CA ILE A 235 14.46 -10.30 10.22
C ILE A 235 13.78 -10.85 11.48
N ARG A 236 14.53 -11.33 12.48
CA ARG A 236 13.97 -11.69 13.79
C ARG A 236 13.46 -10.46 14.52
N GLU A 237 14.26 -9.39 14.56
CA GLU A 237 13.83 -8.12 15.14
C GLU A 237 12.70 -7.49 14.34
N PHE A 238 12.64 -7.72 13.03
CA PHE A 238 11.56 -7.26 12.19
C PHE A 238 10.22 -7.91 12.58
N VAL A 239 10.20 -9.22 12.87
CA VAL A 239 9.01 -9.91 13.40
C VAL A 239 8.62 -9.34 14.76
N LEU A 240 9.57 -9.11 15.67
CA LEU A 240 9.29 -8.50 16.98
C LEU A 240 8.72 -7.08 16.82
N TRP A 241 9.26 -6.31 15.88
CA TRP A 241 8.76 -4.98 15.59
C TRP A 241 7.29 -5.00 15.10
N HIS A 242 6.93 -5.91 14.21
CA HIS A 242 5.54 -6.11 13.78
C HIS A 242 4.62 -6.59 14.92
N ASN A 243 5.16 -7.29 15.89
CA ASN A 243 4.40 -7.81 17.03
C ASN A 243 4.45 -6.89 18.27
N ARG A 244 5.12 -5.72 18.22
CA ARG A 244 5.30 -4.83 19.38
C ARG A 244 3.98 -4.41 20.06
N HIS A 245 2.88 -4.37 19.31
CA HIS A 245 1.55 -4.03 19.79
C HIS A 245 0.62 -5.25 19.93
N LYS A 246 1.14 -6.47 19.68
CA LYS A 246 0.40 -7.74 19.78
C LYS A 246 0.90 -8.52 21.02
N THR A 247 0.12 -9.51 21.46
CA THR A 247 0.53 -10.41 22.55
C THR A 247 1.09 -11.69 21.96
N PRO A 248 2.39 -11.93 22.02
CA PRO A 248 2.96 -13.16 21.47
C PRO A 248 2.53 -14.38 22.27
N LEU A 249 2.32 -15.50 21.60
CA LEU A 249 2.00 -16.80 22.21
C LEU A 249 3.24 -17.56 22.64
N HIS A 250 4.43 -17.16 22.20
CA HIS A 250 5.74 -17.66 22.59
C HIS A 250 6.76 -16.53 22.52
N GLU A 251 7.76 -16.57 23.41
CA GLU A 251 8.74 -15.47 23.55
C GLU A 251 9.70 -15.41 22.37
N GLU A 252 10.27 -16.55 22.00
CA GLU A 252 11.29 -16.62 20.96
C GLU A 252 10.68 -16.58 19.57
N VAL A 253 11.31 -15.82 18.67
CA VAL A 253 11.02 -15.84 17.23
C VAL A 253 11.65 -17.09 16.62
N VAL A 254 10.83 -17.91 15.99
CA VAL A 254 11.32 -19.08 15.23
C VAL A 254 12.05 -18.59 14.00
N TYR A 255 13.30 -19.00 13.83
CA TYR A 255 14.14 -18.57 12.71
C TYR A 255 14.69 -19.76 11.95
N MET A 256 14.61 -19.69 10.65
CA MET A 256 15.08 -20.72 9.72
C MET A 256 15.86 -20.06 8.60
N ALA A 257 17.02 -20.60 8.25
CA ALA A 257 17.83 -20.08 7.16
C ALA A 257 18.58 -21.20 6.45
N GLY A 258 18.84 -21.02 5.17
CA GLY A 258 19.63 -21.98 4.41
C GLY A 258 20.01 -21.47 3.03
N VAL A 259 21.14 -22.00 2.56
CA VAL A 259 21.67 -21.71 1.22
C VAL A 259 21.62 -23.01 0.42
N ARG A 260 21.01 -22.99 -0.75
CA ARG A 260 21.01 -24.13 -1.69
C ARG A 260 21.19 -23.63 -3.11
N ARG A 261 22.17 -24.17 -3.83
CA ARG A 261 22.59 -23.69 -5.15
C ARG A 261 23.02 -22.22 -5.08
N ASP A 262 22.38 -21.38 -5.88
CA ASP A 262 22.71 -19.94 -6.00
C ASP A 262 21.71 -19.03 -5.28
N ALA A 263 20.92 -19.60 -4.35
CA ALA A 263 19.92 -18.86 -3.60
C ALA A 263 20.01 -19.14 -2.10
N GLU A 264 19.76 -18.11 -1.32
CA GLU A 264 19.63 -18.10 0.13
C GLU A 264 18.18 -17.76 0.51
N ALA A 265 17.67 -18.41 1.55
CA ALA A 265 16.38 -18.06 2.12
C ALA A 265 16.48 -17.96 3.63
N GLU A 266 15.86 -16.95 4.17
CA GLU A 266 15.66 -16.71 5.60
C GLU A 266 14.18 -16.54 5.88
N VAL A 267 13.70 -17.17 6.92
CA VAL A 267 12.31 -17.07 7.39
C VAL A 267 12.32 -16.88 8.90
N ALA A 268 11.65 -15.85 9.37
CA ALA A 268 11.39 -15.62 10.78
C ALA A 268 9.89 -15.58 11.02
N LEU A 269 9.40 -16.22 12.10
CA LEU A 269 7.97 -16.22 12.42
C LEU A 269 7.72 -16.23 13.93
N GLN A 270 6.58 -15.65 14.32
CA GLN A 270 6.06 -15.70 15.68
C GLN A 270 4.53 -15.65 15.64
N TYR A 271 3.90 -16.41 16.53
CA TYR A 271 2.43 -16.38 16.68
C TYR A 271 2.00 -15.43 17.79
N HIS A 272 0.86 -14.80 17.62
CA HIS A 272 0.22 -13.92 18.58
C HIS A 272 -1.26 -14.31 18.80
N ASP A 273 -1.89 -13.70 19.80
CA ASP A 273 -3.27 -13.99 20.21
C ASP A 273 -4.34 -13.49 19.23
N GLY A 274 -4.00 -12.56 18.34
CA GLY A 274 -4.91 -12.03 17.31
C GLY A 274 -5.34 -13.05 16.27
N TYR A 275 -6.19 -12.63 15.35
CA TYR A 275 -6.80 -13.50 14.33
C TYR A 275 -6.26 -13.28 12.92
N ASN A 276 -5.61 -12.15 12.67
CA ASN A 276 -5.10 -11.79 11.36
C ASN A 276 -3.69 -12.36 11.13
N GLU A 277 -3.39 -12.72 9.89
CA GLU A 277 -2.03 -13.03 9.45
C GLU A 277 -1.31 -11.76 8.99
N THR A 278 -0.01 -11.68 9.26
CA THR A 278 0.89 -10.67 8.72
C THR A 278 2.08 -11.39 8.11
N ILE A 279 2.11 -11.52 6.78
CA ILE A 279 3.24 -12.12 6.05
C ILE A 279 3.85 -11.04 5.18
N VAL A 280 5.13 -10.75 5.42
CA VAL A 280 5.90 -9.78 4.63
C VAL A 280 7.01 -10.53 3.92
N SER A 281 7.07 -10.42 2.60
CA SER A 281 8.01 -11.19 1.80
C SER A 281 8.88 -10.31 0.91
N PHE A 282 10.15 -10.70 0.77
CA PHE A 282 11.17 -9.96 0.05
C PHE A 282 11.97 -10.88 -0.86
N ALA A 283 12.37 -10.35 -2.02
CA ALA A 283 13.32 -10.98 -2.91
C ALA A 283 14.42 -9.96 -3.29
N ASN A 284 15.68 -10.28 -2.98
CA ASN A 284 16.83 -9.36 -3.12
C ASN A 284 16.55 -7.98 -2.48
N ASN A 285 16.00 -7.98 -1.25
CA ASN A 285 15.60 -6.81 -0.47
C ASN A 285 14.47 -5.95 -1.10
N ILE A 286 13.84 -6.44 -2.17
CA ILE A 286 12.66 -5.80 -2.77
C ILE A 286 11.41 -6.40 -2.14
N HIS A 287 10.55 -5.57 -1.60
CA HIS A 287 9.25 -5.99 -1.08
C HIS A 287 8.37 -6.56 -2.19
N THR A 288 7.78 -7.72 -1.95
CA THR A 288 6.88 -8.41 -2.88
C THR A 288 5.45 -8.45 -2.31
N PRO A 289 4.68 -7.35 -2.43
CA PRO A 289 3.36 -7.24 -1.81
C PRO A 289 2.33 -8.24 -2.36
N GLU A 290 2.53 -8.73 -3.58
CA GLU A 290 1.71 -9.79 -4.17
C GLU A 290 2.30 -11.19 -3.91
N GLY A 291 3.32 -11.28 -3.04
CA GLY A 291 3.98 -12.53 -2.69
C GLY A 291 4.80 -13.13 -3.81
N GLY A 292 4.60 -14.42 -4.05
CA GLY A 292 5.30 -15.18 -5.09
C GLY A 292 5.66 -16.59 -4.67
N MET A 293 6.61 -17.20 -5.38
CA MET A 293 6.98 -18.60 -5.19
C MET A 293 7.62 -18.87 -3.82
N HIS A 294 8.33 -17.92 -3.22
CA HIS A 294 8.91 -18.04 -1.88
C HIS A 294 7.82 -18.10 -0.80
N GLU A 295 6.81 -17.26 -0.88
CA GLU A 295 5.68 -17.25 0.05
C GLU A 295 4.82 -18.51 -0.13
N THR A 296 4.58 -18.94 -1.36
CA THR A 296 3.88 -20.19 -1.66
C THR A 296 4.61 -21.40 -1.05
N GLY A 297 5.94 -21.44 -1.16
CA GLY A 297 6.78 -22.47 -0.54
C GLY A 297 6.64 -22.51 0.98
N PHE A 298 6.71 -21.35 1.61
CA PHE A 298 6.53 -21.19 3.06
C PHE A 298 5.15 -21.66 3.52
N LYS A 299 4.07 -21.15 2.92
CA LYS A 299 2.67 -21.50 3.28
C LYS A 299 2.41 -23.00 3.14
N THR A 300 2.95 -23.62 2.10
CA THR A 300 2.81 -25.06 1.86
C THR A 300 3.55 -25.88 2.92
N ALA A 301 4.80 -25.53 3.24
CA ALA A 301 5.61 -26.21 4.22
C ALA A 301 5.04 -26.08 5.63
N LEU A 302 4.64 -24.86 6.03
CA LEU A 302 4.03 -24.59 7.33
C LEU A 302 2.83 -25.50 7.59
N THR A 303 1.90 -25.55 6.63
CA THR A 303 0.70 -26.38 6.71
C THR A 303 1.03 -27.86 6.83
N ARG A 304 2.00 -28.33 6.05
CA ARG A 304 2.45 -29.74 6.09
C ARG A 304 3.10 -30.11 7.41
N VAL A 305 4.00 -29.27 7.92
CA VAL A 305 4.71 -29.52 9.19
C VAL A 305 3.76 -29.56 10.37
N LEU A 306 2.82 -28.60 10.47
CA LEU A 306 1.82 -28.57 11.54
C LEU A 306 0.91 -29.79 11.51
N ASN A 307 0.42 -30.22 10.34
CA ASN A 307 -0.37 -31.43 10.23
C ASN A 307 0.45 -32.70 10.58
N ALA A 308 1.68 -32.80 10.12
CA ALA A 308 2.56 -33.93 10.44
C ALA A 308 2.85 -34.01 11.95
N TYR A 309 3.14 -32.89 12.59
CA TYR A 309 3.34 -32.82 14.04
C TYR A 309 2.07 -33.18 14.81
N GLY A 310 0.90 -32.69 14.37
CA GLY A 310 -0.40 -33.01 14.96
C GLY A 310 -0.74 -34.50 14.90
N VAL A 311 -0.43 -35.16 13.79
CA VAL A 311 -0.62 -36.62 13.64
C VAL A 311 0.39 -37.37 14.53
N LYS A 312 1.66 -36.97 14.53
CA LYS A 312 2.72 -37.58 15.36
C LYS A 312 2.39 -37.51 16.85
N THR A 313 1.83 -36.42 17.33
CA THR A 313 1.46 -36.21 18.73
C THR A 313 0.08 -36.73 19.09
N GLY A 314 -0.70 -37.27 18.13
CA GLY A 314 -2.05 -37.80 18.34
C GLY A 314 -3.13 -36.75 18.59
N VAL A 315 -2.83 -35.48 18.36
CA VAL A 315 -3.81 -34.37 18.41
C VAL A 315 -4.74 -34.45 17.20
N ILE A 316 -4.20 -34.68 16.01
CA ILE A 316 -4.94 -34.95 14.79
C ILE A 316 -5.12 -36.45 14.66
N LYS A 317 -6.37 -36.93 14.75
CA LYS A 317 -6.70 -38.35 14.73
C LYS A 317 -7.24 -38.84 13.41
N THR A 318 -7.90 -37.98 12.68
CA THR A 318 -8.53 -38.30 11.38
C THR A 318 -8.19 -37.24 10.34
N ASP A 319 -8.41 -37.57 9.06
CA ASP A 319 -8.20 -36.57 7.99
C ASP A 319 -9.14 -35.37 8.10
N ALA A 320 -10.30 -35.55 8.74
CA ALA A 320 -11.23 -34.45 9.00
C ALA A 320 -10.73 -33.45 10.08
N ASP A 321 -9.80 -33.88 10.94
CA ASP A 321 -9.21 -33.03 11.97
C ASP A 321 -8.01 -32.20 11.44
N LYS A 322 -7.56 -32.44 10.20
CA LYS A 322 -6.44 -31.70 9.60
C LYS A 322 -6.77 -30.22 9.47
N VAL A 323 -5.80 -29.40 9.80
CA VAL A 323 -5.88 -27.96 9.69
C VAL A 323 -5.57 -27.51 8.25
N SER A 324 -6.31 -26.54 7.75
CA SER A 324 -6.06 -25.91 6.45
C SER A 324 -4.89 -24.94 6.51
N GLY A 325 -4.45 -24.46 5.35
CA GLY A 325 -3.41 -23.43 5.30
C GLY A 325 -3.83 -22.14 6.01
N GLU A 326 -5.08 -21.76 5.91
CA GLU A 326 -5.66 -20.59 6.58
C GLU A 326 -5.64 -20.76 8.10
N ASP A 327 -6.11 -21.91 8.60
CA ASP A 327 -6.10 -22.22 10.03
C ASP A 327 -4.67 -22.13 10.61
N CYS A 328 -3.66 -22.58 9.84
CA CYS A 328 -2.24 -22.51 10.25
C CYS A 328 -1.70 -21.09 10.30
N ARG A 329 -2.32 -20.13 9.64
CA ARG A 329 -1.84 -18.75 9.56
C ARG A 329 -2.60 -17.78 10.46
N GLU A 330 -3.67 -18.21 11.14
CA GLU A 330 -4.37 -17.38 12.11
C GLU A 330 -3.41 -16.94 13.24
N GLY A 331 -3.24 -15.63 13.39
CA GLY A 331 -2.35 -15.04 14.40
C GLY A 331 -0.85 -15.21 14.08
N LEU A 332 -0.49 -15.47 12.84
CA LEU A 332 0.90 -15.58 12.38
C LEU A 332 1.46 -14.22 11.95
N THR A 333 2.64 -13.89 12.46
CA THR A 333 3.52 -12.88 11.85
C THR A 333 4.75 -13.60 11.29
N ALA A 334 5.04 -13.42 10.00
CA ALA A 334 6.19 -14.02 9.34
C ALA A 334 6.87 -13.01 8.40
N VAL A 335 8.20 -13.04 8.38
CA VAL A 335 9.04 -12.32 7.42
C VAL A 335 9.82 -13.36 6.63
N ILE A 336 9.76 -13.25 5.29
CA ILE A 336 10.41 -14.16 4.35
C ILE A 336 11.35 -13.34 3.49
N SER A 337 12.64 -13.62 3.52
CA SER A 337 13.65 -12.98 2.69
C SER A 337 14.37 -14.03 1.85
N VAL A 338 14.39 -13.84 0.54
CA VAL A 338 15.18 -14.68 -0.37
C VAL A 338 16.17 -13.83 -1.15
N LYS A 339 17.39 -14.35 -1.31
CA LYS A 339 18.47 -13.73 -2.08
C LYS A 339 18.87 -14.70 -3.19
N LEU A 340 18.80 -14.24 -4.44
CA LEU A 340 19.06 -15.07 -5.61
C LEU A 340 19.74 -14.27 -6.72
N THR A 341 20.55 -14.95 -7.53
CA THR A 341 21.38 -14.31 -8.55
C THR A 341 20.54 -13.75 -9.72
N ASP A 342 19.49 -14.49 -10.14
CA ASP A 342 18.63 -14.14 -11.28
C ASP A 342 17.17 -14.11 -10.82
N ALA A 343 16.75 -12.99 -10.21
CA ALA A 343 15.38 -12.81 -9.77
C ALA A 343 14.47 -12.44 -10.94
N GLN A 344 13.41 -13.22 -11.13
CA GLN A 344 12.39 -13.00 -12.16
C GLN A 344 11.10 -12.54 -11.48
N PHE A 345 10.69 -11.31 -11.77
CA PHE A 345 9.47 -10.73 -11.23
C PHE A 345 8.37 -10.67 -12.29
N GLU A 346 7.14 -10.77 -11.84
CA GLU A 346 5.98 -10.45 -12.66
C GLU A 346 5.81 -8.91 -12.69
N GLY A 347 6.04 -8.30 -13.87
CA GLY A 347 5.90 -6.86 -14.09
C GLY A 347 7.08 -5.98 -13.61
N GLN A 348 7.05 -4.72 -14.03
CA GLN A 348 8.10 -3.73 -13.75
C GLN A 348 8.13 -3.29 -12.28
N THR A 349 7.00 -3.32 -11.59
CA THR A 349 6.89 -2.94 -10.17
C THR A 349 7.51 -3.96 -9.22
N LYS A 350 7.95 -5.12 -9.75
CA LYS A 350 8.60 -6.21 -9.00
C LYS A 350 7.73 -6.74 -7.84
N ALA A 351 6.41 -6.62 -7.94
CA ALA A 351 5.48 -6.93 -6.87
C ALA A 351 5.37 -8.41 -6.52
N LYS A 352 5.74 -9.32 -7.44
CA LYS A 352 5.61 -10.77 -7.28
C LYS A 352 6.80 -11.52 -7.84
N LEU A 353 7.36 -12.45 -7.05
CA LEU A 353 8.49 -13.30 -7.48
C LEU A 353 8.02 -14.54 -8.24
N GLY A 354 8.53 -14.71 -9.49
CA GLY A 354 8.12 -15.79 -10.41
C GLY A 354 8.98 -17.04 -10.38
N ASN A 355 10.21 -17.01 -9.84
CA ASN A 355 11.17 -18.13 -9.90
C ASN A 355 10.64 -19.41 -9.25
N ALA A 356 10.20 -20.38 -10.07
CA ALA A 356 9.56 -21.61 -9.59
C ALA A 356 10.42 -22.44 -8.62
N TYR A 357 11.75 -22.51 -8.82
CA TYR A 357 12.64 -23.29 -7.96
C TYR A 357 12.73 -22.75 -6.52
N ILE A 358 12.47 -21.47 -6.31
CA ILE A 358 12.48 -20.84 -4.97
C ILE A 358 11.38 -21.42 -4.08
N ARG A 359 10.23 -21.82 -4.66
CA ARG A 359 9.19 -22.53 -3.92
C ARG A 359 9.75 -23.78 -3.23
N THR A 360 10.48 -24.61 -3.99
CA THR A 360 11.07 -25.85 -3.46
C THR A 360 12.18 -25.56 -2.46
N LEU A 361 12.96 -24.52 -2.68
CA LEU A 361 14.02 -24.11 -1.76
C LEU A 361 13.44 -23.76 -0.38
N VAL A 362 12.50 -22.81 -0.34
CA VAL A 362 11.88 -22.36 0.90
C VAL A 362 11.10 -23.49 1.56
N ASP A 363 10.32 -24.25 0.78
CA ASP A 363 9.58 -25.42 1.25
C ASP A 363 10.53 -26.42 1.98
N SER A 364 11.68 -26.75 1.40
CA SER A 364 12.62 -27.70 1.99
C SER A 364 13.28 -27.18 3.30
N ILE A 365 13.69 -25.90 3.31
CA ILE A 365 14.31 -25.28 4.48
C ILE A 365 13.31 -25.23 5.64
N VAL A 366 12.09 -24.74 5.37
CA VAL A 366 11.05 -24.63 6.39
C VAL A 366 10.63 -26.01 6.90
N ASN A 367 10.43 -26.99 6.01
CA ASN A 367 10.04 -28.33 6.41
C ASN A 367 11.10 -28.98 7.33
N GLU A 368 12.37 -28.89 6.98
CA GLU A 368 13.47 -29.48 7.74
C GLU A 368 13.62 -28.78 9.09
N GLN A 369 13.81 -27.48 9.10
CA GLN A 369 14.16 -26.74 10.31
C GLN A 369 12.98 -26.52 11.26
N LEU A 370 11.78 -26.29 10.74
CA LEU A 370 10.60 -26.14 11.60
C LEU A 370 10.20 -27.48 12.24
N SER A 371 10.37 -28.60 11.53
CA SER A 371 10.13 -29.93 12.12
C SER A 371 11.11 -30.21 13.27
N THR A 372 12.39 -29.88 13.08
CA THR A 372 13.42 -30.02 14.15
C THR A 372 13.09 -29.10 15.32
N TYR A 373 12.75 -27.83 15.03
CA TYR A 373 12.39 -26.86 16.08
C TYR A 373 11.19 -27.34 16.92
N PHE A 374 10.17 -27.92 16.31
CA PHE A 374 9.00 -28.44 17.03
C PHE A 374 9.34 -29.65 17.93
N GLU A 375 10.32 -30.45 17.53
CA GLU A 375 10.81 -31.56 18.37
C GLU A 375 11.62 -31.05 19.57
N GLU A 376 12.42 -30.01 19.38
CA GLU A 376 13.22 -29.37 20.42
C GLU A 376 12.40 -28.50 21.37
N HIS A 377 11.30 -27.90 20.88
CA HIS A 377 10.43 -26.96 21.60
C HIS A 377 8.96 -27.41 21.63
N PRO A 378 8.65 -28.58 22.26
CA PRO A 378 7.31 -29.19 22.20
C PRO A 378 6.21 -28.33 22.84
N ALA A 379 6.55 -27.45 23.78
CA ALA A 379 5.60 -26.53 24.40
C ALA A 379 5.13 -25.47 23.37
N VAL A 380 6.06 -24.86 22.64
CA VAL A 380 5.78 -23.89 21.58
C VAL A 380 4.99 -24.55 20.45
N ALA A 381 5.44 -25.72 19.98
CA ALA A 381 4.77 -26.47 18.93
C ALA A 381 3.32 -26.80 19.28
N ARG A 382 3.06 -27.19 20.54
CA ARG A 382 1.71 -27.46 21.05
C ARG A 382 0.85 -26.19 21.03
N THR A 383 1.37 -25.08 21.53
CA THR A 383 0.66 -23.78 21.54
C THR A 383 0.25 -23.35 20.13
N ILE A 384 1.17 -23.46 19.17
CA ILE A 384 0.91 -23.14 17.77
C ILE A 384 -0.16 -24.08 17.18
N LEU A 385 -0.04 -25.38 17.42
CA LEU A 385 -1.02 -26.36 16.94
C LEU A 385 -2.41 -26.14 17.55
N GLU A 386 -2.51 -25.84 18.85
CA GLU A 386 -3.75 -25.54 19.53
C GLU A 386 -4.42 -24.28 18.97
N LYS A 387 -3.63 -23.26 18.61
CA LYS A 387 -4.12 -22.07 17.92
C LYS A 387 -4.74 -22.44 16.57
N ALA A 388 -4.03 -23.21 15.73
CA ALA A 388 -4.51 -23.67 14.42
C ALA A 388 -5.75 -24.55 14.54
N MET A 389 -5.80 -25.46 15.51
CA MET A 389 -6.99 -26.31 15.78
C MET A 389 -8.21 -25.48 16.23
N THR A 390 -7.97 -24.40 16.95
CA THR A 390 -9.03 -23.49 17.39
C THR A 390 -9.56 -22.67 16.21
N ALA A 391 -8.68 -22.22 15.31
CA ALA A 391 -9.04 -21.57 14.05
C ALA A 391 -9.88 -22.52 13.16
N ASN A 392 -9.45 -23.77 13.01
CA ASN A 392 -10.19 -24.80 12.27
C ASN A 392 -11.62 -24.98 12.78
N ARG A 393 -11.78 -25.10 14.11
CA ARG A 393 -13.13 -25.23 14.72
C ARG A 393 -13.99 -23.99 14.47
N ALA A 394 -13.41 -22.79 14.55
CA ALA A 394 -14.12 -21.55 14.29
C ALA A 394 -14.56 -21.45 12.82
N ARG A 395 -13.67 -21.79 11.89
CA ARG A 395 -13.95 -21.82 10.44
C ARG A 395 -15.06 -22.83 10.11
N GLU A 396 -15.00 -24.03 10.67
CA GLU A 396 -16.07 -25.03 10.51
C GLU A 396 -17.42 -24.55 11.08
N ALA A 397 -17.41 -23.85 12.22
CA ALA A 397 -18.61 -23.23 12.78
C ALA A 397 -19.15 -22.13 11.86
N ALA A 398 -18.27 -21.27 11.32
CA ALA A 398 -18.62 -20.25 10.36
C ALA A 398 -19.24 -20.85 9.09
N ARG A 399 -18.63 -21.91 8.53
CA ARG A 399 -19.15 -22.63 7.37
C ARG A 399 -20.56 -23.19 7.61
N LYS A 400 -20.79 -23.83 8.75
CA LYS A 400 -22.13 -24.35 9.14
C LYS A 400 -23.14 -23.22 9.28
N ALA A 401 -22.76 -22.09 9.87
CA ALA A 401 -23.62 -20.92 9.99
C ALA A 401 -24.02 -20.36 8.61
N ARG A 402 -23.05 -20.22 7.69
CA ARG A 402 -23.31 -19.80 6.29
C ARG A 402 -24.26 -20.76 5.57
N GLU A 403 -24.01 -22.06 5.65
CA GLU A 403 -24.90 -23.06 5.05
C GLU A 403 -26.34 -22.99 5.61
N SER A 404 -26.50 -22.74 6.91
CA SER A 404 -27.79 -22.55 7.52
C SER A 404 -28.51 -21.30 6.99
N ILE A 405 -27.80 -20.19 6.89
CA ILE A 405 -28.32 -18.93 6.30
C ILE A 405 -28.70 -19.17 4.83
N ARG A 406 -27.82 -19.78 4.03
CA ARG A 406 -28.04 -20.07 2.61
C ARG A 406 -29.24 -20.99 2.38
N ARG A 407 -29.46 -22.01 3.25
CA ARG A 407 -30.64 -22.86 3.18
C ARG A 407 -31.93 -22.09 3.49
N LYS A 408 -31.90 -21.19 4.48
CA LYS A 408 -33.06 -20.33 4.80
C LYS A 408 -33.37 -19.38 3.64
N THR A 409 -32.32 -18.81 3.00
CA THR A 409 -32.44 -17.90 1.85
C THR A 409 -32.93 -18.63 0.59
N ALA A 410 -32.46 -19.89 0.35
CA ALA A 410 -32.88 -20.70 -0.79
C ALA A 410 -34.36 -21.14 -0.71
N LEU A 411 -34.90 -21.28 0.51
CA LEU A 411 -36.32 -21.61 0.73
C LEU A 411 -37.24 -20.37 0.63
N GLY A 412 -36.68 -19.14 0.76
CA GLY A 412 -37.42 -17.87 0.73
C GLY A 412 -37.20 -16.95 -0.45
N GLY A 413 -36.40 -17.36 -1.48
CA GLY A 413 -35.82 -16.45 -2.48
C GLY A 413 -34.69 -15.62 -1.86
N ALA A 414 -33.67 -15.23 -2.64
CA ALA A 414 -32.59 -14.37 -2.14
C ALA A 414 -33.16 -13.00 -1.75
N ALA A 415 -33.68 -12.88 -0.53
CA ALA A 415 -34.22 -11.64 -0.02
C ALA A 415 -33.06 -10.66 0.19
N MET A 416 -33.05 -9.60 -0.58
CA MET A 416 -32.21 -8.44 -0.34
C MET A 416 -32.48 -7.86 1.05
N PRO A 417 -31.50 -7.18 1.65
CA PRO A 417 -31.75 -6.55 2.96
C PRO A 417 -32.97 -5.64 2.91
N ASP A 418 -33.88 -5.79 3.86
CA ASP A 418 -35.16 -5.03 3.90
C ASP A 418 -34.97 -3.52 3.81
N LYS A 419 -33.83 -3.00 4.29
CA LYS A 419 -33.47 -1.59 4.27
C LYS A 419 -32.75 -1.14 3.00
N LEU A 420 -32.29 -2.05 2.14
CA LEU A 420 -31.66 -1.68 0.88
C LEU A 420 -32.70 -1.05 -0.05
N ARG A 421 -32.40 0.13 -0.51
CA ARG A 421 -33.10 0.78 -1.61
C ARG A 421 -32.23 0.67 -2.86
N ASP A 422 -32.43 -0.42 -3.60
CA ASP A 422 -31.62 -0.77 -4.75
C ASP A 422 -31.85 0.18 -5.94
N CYS A 423 -30.93 0.21 -6.91
CA CYS A 423 -31.06 0.92 -8.17
C CYS A 423 -31.62 0.02 -9.27
N ASN A 424 -32.03 0.65 -10.39
CA ASN A 424 -32.63 -0.05 -11.50
C ASN A 424 -31.61 -0.67 -12.46
N GLU A 425 -30.39 -0.08 -12.52
CA GLU A 425 -29.29 -0.57 -13.36
C GLU A 425 -28.70 -1.85 -12.79
N THR A 426 -28.33 -2.78 -13.64
CA THR A 426 -27.76 -4.09 -13.27
C THR A 426 -26.29 -4.23 -13.61
N ASP A 427 -25.76 -3.35 -14.47
CA ASP A 427 -24.32 -3.31 -14.76
C ASP A 427 -23.57 -2.66 -13.59
N ALA A 428 -22.79 -3.47 -12.89
CA ALA A 428 -22.01 -3.04 -11.72
C ALA A 428 -21.09 -1.85 -12.02
N SER A 429 -20.58 -1.73 -13.25
CA SER A 429 -19.67 -0.66 -13.66
C SER A 429 -20.37 0.72 -13.72
N LEU A 430 -21.68 0.73 -13.87
CA LEU A 430 -22.52 1.92 -13.95
C LEU A 430 -23.24 2.24 -12.65
N THR A 431 -23.14 1.38 -11.63
CA THR A 431 -23.87 1.50 -10.38
C THR A 431 -23.02 1.91 -9.21
N GLU A 432 -23.66 2.55 -8.24
CA GLU A 432 -23.02 2.94 -6.99
C GLU A 432 -23.95 2.72 -5.79
N ILE A 433 -23.37 2.38 -4.64
CA ILE A 433 -24.10 2.22 -3.40
C ILE A 433 -23.60 3.21 -2.35
N TYR A 434 -24.52 3.91 -1.72
CA TYR A 434 -24.27 4.73 -0.54
C TYR A 434 -24.57 3.92 0.71
N ILE A 435 -23.55 3.71 1.56
CA ILE A 435 -23.70 3.18 2.89
C ILE A 435 -23.83 4.38 3.82
N VAL A 436 -25.04 4.58 4.35
CA VAL A 436 -25.43 5.83 5.02
C VAL A 436 -25.58 5.61 6.52
N GLU A 437 -25.12 6.54 7.33
CA GLU A 437 -25.28 6.54 8.76
C GLU A 437 -26.72 6.87 9.15
N GLY A 438 -27.42 5.89 9.73
CA GLY A 438 -28.76 6.06 10.31
C GLY A 438 -29.91 6.13 9.32
N ASP A 439 -31.11 5.93 9.86
CA ASP A 439 -32.36 5.89 9.07
C ASP A 439 -32.79 7.31 8.61
N SER A 440 -32.45 8.35 9.37
CA SER A 440 -32.82 9.74 9.02
C SER A 440 -32.12 10.19 7.74
N ALA A 441 -30.78 10.13 7.73
CA ALA A 441 -30.00 10.45 6.54
C ALA A 441 -30.28 9.49 5.36
N GLY A 442 -30.54 8.19 5.68
CA GLY A 442 -30.98 7.20 4.68
C GLY A 442 -32.31 7.55 4.03
N GLY A 443 -33.23 8.17 4.77
CA GLY A 443 -34.51 8.66 4.26
C GLY A 443 -34.33 9.83 3.26
N SER A 444 -33.57 10.85 3.64
CA SER A 444 -33.24 11.98 2.75
C SER A 444 -32.48 11.53 1.51
N ALA A 445 -31.48 10.64 1.67
CA ALA A 445 -30.71 10.07 0.56
C ALA A 445 -31.60 9.26 -0.40
N THR A 446 -32.55 8.46 0.13
CA THR A 446 -33.48 7.70 -0.71
C THR A 446 -34.39 8.59 -1.53
N GLN A 447 -34.82 9.72 -0.99
CA GLN A 447 -35.68 10.68 -1.72
C GLN A 447 -34.88 11.51 -2.72
N GLY A 448 -33.62 11.85 -2.38
CA GLY A 448 -32.78 12.72 -3.23
C GLY A 448 -32.03 11.97 -4.35
N ARG A 449 -31.83 10.65 -4.23
CA ARG A 449 -31.01 9.86 -5.16
C ARG A 449 -31.54 9.78 -6.59
N ASP A 450 -30.65 9.54 -7.54
CA ASP A 450 -31.04 9.02 -8.84
C ASP A 450 -31.21 7.49 -8.77
N SER A 451 -32.47 7.04 -8.74
CA SER A 451 -32.79 5.62 -8.62
C SER A 451 -32.36 4.77 -9.82
N ARG A 452 -31.94 5.37 -10.91
CA ARG A 452 -31.45 4.62 -12.08
C ARG A 452 -30.18 3.86 -11.75
N PHE A 453 -29.22 4.48 -11.04
CA PHE A 453 -27.90 3.92 -10.79
C PHE A 453 -27.41 4.02 -9.34
N GLN A 454 -28.10 4.73 -8.45
CA GLN A 454 -27.73 4.89 -7.04
C GLN A 454 -28.58 4.01 -6.13
N ALA A 455 -27.92 3.15 -5.35
CA ALA A 455 -28.51 2.38 -4.27
C ALA A 455 -28.21 3.01 -2.92
N ILE A 456 -29.12 2.85 -1.93
CA ILE A 456 -28.95 3.36 -0.57
C ILE A 456 -29.11 2.21 0.43
N LEU A 457 -28.12 2.06 1.31
CA LEU A 457 -28.14 1.13 2.43
C LEU A 457 -27.96 1.89 3.76
N PRO A 458 -29.03 2.17 4.50
CA PRO A 458 -28.91 2.76 5.83
C PRO A 458 -28.37 1.75 6.83
N LEU A 459 -27.39 2.19 7.64
CA LEU A 459 -26.90 1.43 8.78
C LEU A 459 -27.68 1.82 10.04
N TRP A 460 -27.80 0.90 11.00
CA TRP A 460 -28.41 1.19 12.29
C TRP A 460 -27.42 1.03 13.44
N GLY A 461 -26.89 2.15 13.87
CA GLY A 461 -25.91 2.25 14.96
C GLY A 461 -24.54 1.72 14.60
N LYS A 462 -23.61 1.77 15.56
CA LYS A 462 -22.21 1.39 15.38
C LYS A 462 -22.07 -0.07 14.98
N MET A 463 -21.23 -0.33 14.01
CA MET A 463 -20.93 -1.67 13.53
C MET A 463 -19.99 -2.42 14.47
N LEU A 464 -19.90 -3.73 14.28
CA LEU A 464 -18.94 -4.56 14.98
C LEU A 464 -17.52 -4.18 14.61
N ASN A 465 -16.64 -4.00 15.60
CA ASN A 465 -15.22 -3.88 15.36
C ASN A 465 -14.66 -5.27 15.04
N VAL A 466 -14.40 -5.51 13.76
CA VAL A 466 -13.95 -6.82 13.26
C VAL A 466 -12.50 -7.14 13.60
N GLU A 467 -11.71 -6.15 14.00
CA GLU A 467 -10.33 -6.36 14.45
C GLU A 467 -10.27 -7.23 15.73
N LYS A 468 -11.32 -7.20 16.55
CA LYS A 468 -11.40 -7.87 17.85
C LYS A 468 -12.11 -9.21 17.83
N VAL A 469 -12.54 -9.68 16.67
CA VAL A 469 -13.40 -10.88 16.60
C VAL A 469 -13.01 -11.78 15.44
N ARG A 470 -13.34 -13.05 15.56
CA ARG A 470 -13.18 -14.02 14.49
C ARG A 470 -14.25 -13.90 13.43
N GLU A 471 -13.97 -14.46 12.26
CA GLU A 471 -14.83 -14.42 11.08
C GLU A 471 -16.24 -15.00 11.34
N ASP A 472 -16.37 -16.05 12.15
CA ASP A 472 -17.68 -16.62 12.52
C ASP A 472 -18.61 -15.59 13.16
N LYS A 473 -18.07 -14.67 13.97
CA LYS A 473 -18.82 -13.57 14.59
C LYS A 473 -19.15 -12.46 13.59
N VAL A 474 -18.28 -12.24 12.62
CA VAL A 474 -18.51 -11.27 11.53
C VAL A 474 -19.68 -11.73 10.67
N ILE A 475 -19.68 -13.01 10.26
CA ILE A 475 -20.74 -13.61 9.44
C ILE A 475 -22.08 -13.64 10.17
N GLY A 476 -22.07 -13.92 11.47
CA GLY A 476 -23.29 -13.95 12.31
C GLY A 476 -23.79 -12.57 12.76
N ASN A 477 -23.15 -11.48 12.35
CA ASN A 477 -23.48 -10.15 12.86
C ASN A 477 -24.61 -9.48 12.05
N ASP A 478 -25.72 -9.19 12.69
CA ASP A 478 -26.91 -8.61 12.06
C ASP A 478 -26.66 -7.27 11.36
N LYS A 479 -25.64 -6.51 11.77
CA LYS A 479 -25.32 -5.20 11.17
C LYS A 479 -24.40 -5.30 9.97
N LEU A 480 -23.53 -6.32 9.91
CA LEU A 480 -22.63 -6.57 8.78
C LEU A 480 -23.28 -7.37 7.67
N GLN A 481 -24.19 -8.28 8.00
CA GLN A 481 -24.92 -9.11 7.04
C GLN A 481 -25.59 -8.31 5.91
N PRO A 482 -26.29 -7.19 6.18
CA PRO A 482 -26.87 -6.38 5.11
C PRO A 482 -25.84 -5.80 4.15
N VAL A 483 -24.66 -5.41 4.65
CA VAL A 483 -23.55 -4.91 3.80
C VAL A 483 -23.01 -6.03 2.92
N ILE A 484 -22.73 -7.21 3.52
CA ILE A 484 -22.23 -8.39 2.80
C ILE A 484 -23.23 -8.81 1.71
N THR A 485 -24.51 -8.87 2.04
CA THR A 485 -25.57 -9.27 1.11
C THR A 485 -25.80 -8.25 0.01
N ALA A 486 -25.79 -6.95 0.33
CA ALA A 486 -25.97 -5.89 -0.66
C ALA A 486 -24.84 -5.87 -1.68
N LEU A 487 -23.58 -6.04 -1.25
CA LEU A 487 -22.43 -6.06 -2.13
C LEU A 487 -22.36 -7.33 -3.00
N GLY A 488 -22.84 -8.48 -2.49
CA GLY A 488 -22.98 -9.72 -3.24
C GLY A 488 -21.67 -10.47 -3.54
N ALA A 489 -20.52 -9.91 -3.16
CA ALA A 489 -19.19 -10.44 -3.52
C ALA A 489 -18.65 -11.51 -2.54
N GLY A 490 -19.34 -11.79 -1.41
CA GLY A 490 -18.79 -12.64 -0.34
C GLY A 490 -17.80 -11.92 0.55
N ILE A 491 -17.14 -12.66 1.46
CA ILE A 491 -16.10 -12.13 2.35
C ILE A 491 -14.95 -13.13 2.52
N GLY A 492 -13.76 -12.66 2.92
CA GLY A 492 -12.60 -13.52 3.19
C GLY A 492 -12.17 -14.31 1.96
N GLU A 493 -11.96 -15.61 2.12
CA GLU A 493 -11.60 -16.52 1.01
C GLU A 493 -12.71 -16.71 -0.04
N GLU A 494 -13.98 -16.50 0.34
CA GLU A 494 -15.11 -16.57 -0.57
C GLU A 494 -15.40 -15.24 -1.29
N PHE A 495 -14.53 -14.25 -1.13
CA PHE A 495 -14.66 -12.98 -1.81
C PHE A 495 -14.38 -13.13 -3.32
N HIS A 496 -15.34 -12.75 -4.14
CA HIS A 496 -15.26 -12.79 -5.59
C HIS A 496 -15.58 -11.42 -6.18
N LEU A 497 -14.58 -10.73 -6.67
CA LEU A 497 -14.71 -9.38 -7.22
C LEU A 497 -15.66 -9.32 -8.44
N ASP A 498 -15.68 -10.38 -9.25
CA ASP A 498 -16.57 -10.54 -10.43
C ASP A 498 -18.06 -10.61 -10.07
N LYS A 499 -18.39 -10.88 -8.81
CA LYS A 499 -19.77 -10.91 -8.31
C LYS A 499 -20.20 -9.60 -7.64
N LEU A 500 -19.30 -8.62 -7.60
CA LEU A 500 -19.61 -7.32 -6.99
C LEU A 500 -20.73 -6.62 -7.76
N ARG A 501 -21.71 -6.11 -7.02
CA ARG A 501 -22.92 -5.50 -7.60
C ARG A 501 -22.77 -3.99 -7.87
N TYR A 502 -21.79 -3.33 -7.26
CA TYR A 502 -21.58 -1.89 -7.38
C TYR A 502 -20.08 -1.59 -7.46
N HIS A 503 -19.64 -0.94 -8.52
CA HIS A 503 -18.23 -0.55 -8.68
C HIS A 503 -17.87 0.80 -7.99
N LYS A 504 -18.83 1.44 -7.32
CA LYS A 504 -18.57 2.52 -6.36
C LYS A 504 -19.30 2.27 -5.06
N ILE A 505 -18.55 2.10 -4.00
CA ILE A 505 -19.04 1.91 -2.64
C ILE A 505 -18.71 3.18 -1.87
N ILE A 506 -19.72 3.98 -1.58
CA ILE A 506 -19.55 5.31 -1.03
C ILE A 506 -19.99 5.31 0.43
N ILE A 507 -19.07 5.52 1.34
CA ILE A 507 -19.35 5.68 2.76
C ILE A 507 -19.81 7.12 2.98
N MET A 508 -21.04 7.31 3.41
CA MET A 508 -21.66 8.60 3.69
C MET A 508 -22.05 8.66 5.17
N ALA A 509 -21.16 9.20 5.96
CA ALA A 509 -21.29 9.36 7.41
C ALA A 509 -21.25 10.84 7.80
N ASP A 510 -21.83 11.17 8.94
CA ASP A 510 -21.85 12.52 9.48
C ASP A 510 -20.41 13.08 9.68
N ALA A 511 -20.28 14.38 9.64
CA ALA A 511 -18.98 15.06 9.79
C ALA A 511 -18.57 15.22 11.28
N ASP A 512 -19.07 14.35 12.15
CA ASP A 512 -18.79 14.34 13.59
C ASP A 512 -17.88 13.16 14.01
N VAL A 513 -17.64 13.01 15.30
CA VAL A 513 -16.78 11.95 15.87
C VAL A 513 -17.42 10.57 15.70
N ASP A 514 -18.75 10.44 15.76
CA ASP A 514 -19.45 9.17 15.59
C ASP A 514 -19.43 8.72 14.14
N GLY A 515 -19.68 9.61 13.19
CA GLY A 515 -19.57 9.32 11.77
C GLY A 515 -18.15 8.95 11.36
N SER A 516 -17.15 9.62 11.90
CA SER A 516 -15.73 9.26 11.71
C SER A 516 -15.43 7.86 12.25
N HIS A 517 -16.01 7.47 13.38
CA HIS A 517 -15.87 6.13 13.95
C HIS A 517 -16.56 5.07 13.08
N ILE A 518 -17.78 5.32 12.60
CA ILE A 518 -18.50 4.40 11.70
C ILE A 518 -17.73 4.19 10.40
N ARG A 519 -17.18 5.27 9.81
CA ARG A 519 -16.31 5.17 8.64
C ARG A 519 -15.08 4.31 8.92
N THR A 520 -14.42 4.49 10.06
CA THR A 520 -13.26 3.68 10.45
C THR A 520 -13.63 2.21 10.64
N LEU A 521 -14.78 1.89 11.24
CA LEU A 521 -15.25 0.51 11.39
C LEU A 521 -15.52 -0.16 10.02
N LEU A 522 -16.14 0.57 9.07
CA LEU A 522 -16.35 0.08 7.71
C LEU A 522 -15.04 -0.14 6.97
N LEU A 523 -14.10 0.80 7.07
CA LEU A 523 -12.78 0.65 6.46
C LEU A 523 -12.01 -0.52 7.05
N THR A 524 -12.09 -0.75 8.38
CA THR A 524 -11.52 -1.94 9.02
C THR A 524 -12.14 -3.22 8.46
N PHE A 525 -13.47 -3.25 8.30
CA PHE A 525 -14.17 -4.39 7.72
C PHE A 525 -13.75 -4.65 6.28
N PHE A 526 -13.72 -3.64 5.41
CA PHE A 526 -13.29 -3.78 4.03
C PHE A 526 -11.83 -4.20 3.93
N PHE A 527 -10.94 -3.61 4.72
CA PHE A 527 -9.53 -3.96 4.73
C PHE A 527 -9.29 -5.42 5.16
N ARG A 528 -10.01 -5.91 6.18
CA ARG A 528 -9.81 -7.28 6.71
C ARG A 528 -10.48 -8.36 5.87
N TYR A 529 -11.65 -8.09 5.31
CA TYR A 529 -12.50 -9.13 4.70
C TYR A 529 -12.82 -8.92 3.22
N MET A 530 -12.60 -7.74 2.69
CA MET A 530 -12.90 -7.36 1.30
C MET A 530 -11.80 -6.48 0.71
N ARG A 531 -10.55 -6.75 1.04
CA ARG A 531 -9.39 -5.93 0.66
C ARG A 531 -9.30 -5.61 -0.84
N PRO A 532 -9.63 -6.52 -1.78
CA PRO A 532 -9.63 -6.21 -3.20
C PRO A 532 -10.53 -5.03 -3.59
N LEU A 533 -11.56 -4.68 -2.80
CA LEU A 533 -12.39 -3.49 -3.06
C LEU A 533 -11.57 -2.20 -2.97
N ILE A 534 -10.63 -2.13 -2.02
CA ILE A 534 -9.76 -0.97 -1.81
C ILE A 534 -8.67 -0.95 -2.88
N GLU A 535 -8.06 -2.10 -3.16
CA GLU A 535 -6.98 -2.26 -4.15
C GLU A 535 -7.42 -1.89 -5.56
N HIS A 536 -8.67 -2.22 -5.94
CA HIS A 536 -9.26 -1.85 -7.23
C HIS A 536 -9.91 -0.46 -7.23
N GLY A 537 -9.85 0.27 -6.11
CA GLY A 537 -10.31 1.64 -6.02
C GLY A 537 -11.84 1.80 -6.04
N TYR A 538 -12.60 0.81 -5.57
CA TYR A 538 -14.06 0.85 -5.54
C TYR A 538 -14.64 1.51 -4.28
N VAL A 539 -13.82 1.81 -3.26
CA VAL A 539 -14.25 2.40 -1.99
C VAL A 539 -14.01 3.90 -1.98
N TYR A 540 -15.03 4.66 -1.62
CA TYR A 540 -15.01 6.12 -1.54
C TYR A 540 -15.59 6.60 -0.22
N SER A 541 -15.17 7.78 0.24
CA SER A 541 -15.83 8.55 1.28
C SER A 541 -16.49 9.78 0.66
N ALA A 542 -17.78 9.97 0.91
CA ALA A 542 -18.45 11.21 0.59
C ALA A 542 -17.91 12.35 1.45
N MET A 543 -17.84 13.54 0.87
CA MET A 543 -17.41 14.75 1.54
C MET A 543 -18.59 15.74 1.56
N PRO A 544 -19.49 15.64 2.55
CA PRO A 544 -20.59 16.60 2.68
C PRO A 544 -20.07 17.98 3.11
N PRO A 545 -20.81 19.07 2.83
CA PRO A 545 -20.43 20.38 3.30
C PRO A 545 -20.52 20.49 4.83
N LEU A 546 -19.63 21.31 5.42
CA LEU A 546 -19.59 21.57 6.86
C LEU A 546 -20.47 22.76 7.26
N TYR A 547 -20.62 23.74 6.36
CA TYR A 547 -21.30 25.00 6.67
C TYR A 547 -22.31 25.38 5.58
N LYS A 548 -23.40 26.01 6.03
CA LYS A 548 -24.37 26.74 5.19
C LYS A 548 -24.31 28.22 5.53
N LEU A 549 -24.07 29.06 4.52
CA LEU A 549 -24.02 30.50 4.63
C LEU A 549 -25.22 31.09 3.89
N THR A 550 -26.03 31.85 4.59
CA THR A 550 -27.24 32.44 4.02
C THR A 550 -27.24 33.96 4.17
N ARG A 551 -27.47 34.65 3.06
CA ARG A 551 -27.72 36.09 3.03
C ARG A 551 -29.01 36.37 2.22
N GLY A 552 -30.09 36.73 2.91
CA GLY A 552 -31.38 36.96 2.30
C GLY A 552 -31.93 35.70 1.61
N LYS A 553 -32.03 35.72 0.29
CA LYS A 553 -32.48 34.56 -0.51
C LYS A 553 -31.33 33.71 -1.06
N THR A 554 -30.10 34.17 -0.91
CA THR A 554 -28.92 33.45 -1.42
C THR A 554 -28.36 32.55 -0.33
N SER A 555 -28.25 31.26 -0.64
CA SER A 555 -27.60 30.27 0.21
C SER A 555 -26.42 29.64 -0.52
N ARG A 556 -25.30 29.45 0.19
CA ARG A 556 -24.10 28.76 -0.32
C ARG A 556 -23.58 27.82 0.76
N VAL A 557 -22.88 26.77 0.33
CA VAL A 557 -22.26 25.80 1.24
C VAL A 557 -20.75 25.94 1.23
N ALA A 558 -20.09 25.54 2.31
CA ALA A 558 -18.64 25.50 2.42
C ALA A 558 -18.19 24.18 3.00
N PHE A 559 -17.07 23.66 2.49
CA PHE A 559 -16.51 22.36 2.84
C PHE A 559 -15.30 22.48 3.79
N SER A 560 -14.83 23.70 4.07
CA SER A 560 -13.75 24.00 5.01
C SER A 560 -13.95 25.35 5.69
N ASP A 561 -13.19 25.60 6.76
CA ASP A 561 -13.18 26.90 7.45
C ASP A 561 -12.70 28.03 6.52
N ASP A 562 -11.64 27.78 5.75
CA ASP A 562 -11.12 28.77 4.79
C ASP A 562 -12.15 29.11 3.72
N GLU A 563 -12.88 28.11 3.22
CA GLU A 563 -13.93 28.33 2.25
C GLU A 563 -15.12 29.07 2.83
N ARG A 564 -15.50 28.77 4.08
CA ARG A 564 -16.52 29.52 4.82
C ARG A 564 -16.15 31.00 4.91
N ASP A 565 -14.91 31.31 5.28
CA ASP A 565 -14.47 32.69 5.46
C ASP A 565 -14.39 33.42 4.12
N ARG A 566 -13.93 32.76 3.07
CA ARG A 566 -13.94 33.28 1.71
C ARG A 566 -15.36 33.59 1.23
N ILE A 567 -16.29 32.64 1.32
CA ILE A 567 -17.69 32.81 0.90
C ILE A 567 -18.38 33.87 1.75
N SER A 568 -18.07 33.94 3.05
CA SER A 568 -18.59 34.98 3.93
C SER A 568 -18.15 36.39 3.49
N ALA A 569 -16.88 36.54 3.09
CA ALA A 569 -16.36 37.79 2.54
C ALA A 569 -17.02 38.15 1.18
N GLU A 570 -17.15 37.19 0.28
CA GLU A 570 -17.84 37.37 -1.00
C GLU A 570 -19.29 37.79 -0.82
N LEU A 571 -20.01 37.14 0.09
CA LEU A 571 -21.41 37.50 0.40
C LEU A 571 -21.55 38.90 1.01
N ARG A 572 -20.47 39.47 1.60
CA ARG A 572 -20.43 40.84 2.14
C ARG A 572 -19.84 41.88 1.19
N ALA A 573 -19.36 41.47 0.01
CA ALA A 573 -18.66 42.38 -0.90
C ALA A 573 -19.44 43.68 -1.26
N ASP A 574 -20.75 43.56 -1.43
CA ASP A 574 -21.61 44.74 -1.75
C ASP A 574 -21.99 45.59 -0.53
N ASN A 575 -21.94 44.99 0.67
CA ASN A 575 -22.27 45.65 1.92
C ASN A 575 -21.52 44.98 3.08
N PRO A 576 -20.40 45.56 3.56
CA PRO A 576 -19.59 45.00 4.65
C PRO A 576 -20.33 44.77 5.97
N ASN A 577 -21.43 45.48 6.20
CA ASN A 577 -22.25 45.34 7.42
C ASN A 577 -23.44 44.38 7.21
N ALA A 578 -23.55 43.72 6.08
CA ALA A 578 -24.61 42.76 5.85
C ALA A 578 -24.48 41.56 6.81
N LYS A 579 -25.60 41.19 7.42
CA LYS A 579 -25.66 39.98 8.25
C LYS A 579 -25.65 38.77 7.33
N VAL A 580 -24.65 37.89 7.50
CA VAL A 580 -24.57 36.56 6.91
C VAL A 580 -24.82 35.58 8.04
N ASP A 581 -25.87 34.79 7.92
CA ASP A 581 -26.16 33.72 8.85
C ASP A 581 -25.34 32.50 8.45
N ILE A 582 -24.49 32.02 9.36
CA ILE A 582 -23.62 30.87 9.18
C ILE A 582 -24.14 29.78 10.11
N SER A 583 -24.56 28.66 9.56
CA SER A 583 -24.93 27.47 10.30
C SER A 583 -23.97 26.34 9.98
N ARG A 584 -23.56 25.58 10.98
CA ARG A 584 -22.77 24.36 10.83
C ARG A 584 -23.73 23.18 10.78
N TYR A 585 -23.59 22.31 9.78
CA TYR A 585 -24.31 21.05 9.76
C TYR A 585 -23.77 20.12 10.85
N LYS A 586 -24.63 19.60 11.68
CA LYS A 586 -24.28 18.62 12.72
C LYS A 586 -24.36 17.19 12.19
N GLY A 587 -25.17 16.97 11.18
CA GLY A 587 -25.29 15.66 10.54
C GLY A 587 -26.08 15.72 9.22
N LEU A 588 -25.95 14.69 8.42
CA LEU A 588 -26.62 14.53 7.11
C LEU A 588 -28.15 14.51 7.23
N GLY A 589 -28.68 14.13 8.38
CA GLY A 589 -30.10 14.12 8.67
C GLY A 589 -30.73 15.53 8.79
N GLU A 590 -29.92 16.60 8.88
CA GLU A 590 -30.39 17.99 8.86
C GLU A 590 -30.59 18.53 7.45
N MET A 591 -30.06 17.84 6.42
CA MET A 591 -30.23 18.19 5.03
C MET A 591 -31.54 17.64 4.49
N ASP A 592 -32.28 18.45 3.76
CA ASP A 592 -33.38 17.93 2.96
C ASP A 592 -32.85 17.12 1.74
N ALA A 593 -33.77 16.39 1.08
CA ALA A 593 -33.40 15.51 -0.02
C ALA A 593 -32.77 16.25 -1.21
N HIS A 594 -33.20 17.48 -1.49
CA HIS A 594 -32.66 18.27 -2.59
C HIS A 594 -31.28 18.81 -2.26
N GLU A 595 -31.10 19.32 -1.05
CA GLU A 595 -29.82 19.82 -0.56
C GLU A 595 -28.77 18.70 -0.52
N LEU A 596 -29.12 17.51 -0.05
CA LEU A 596 -28.24 16.34 -0.02
C LEU A 596 -27.86 15.88 -1.44
N TRP A 597 -28.82 15.92 -2.38
CA TRP A 597 -28.52 15.66 -3.78
C TRP A 597 -27.50 16.64 -4.34
N GLU A 598 -27.81 17.96 -4.27
CA GLU A 598 -26.97 19.00 -4.90
C GLU A 598 -25.56 19.08 -4.33
N THR A 599 -25.37 18.74 -3.06
CA THR A 599 -24.06 18.91 -2.39
C THR A 599 -23.23 17.63 -2.30
N THR A 600 -23.88 16.45 -2.25
CA THR A 600 -23.19 15.21 -1.84
C THR A 600 -23.46 14.03 -2.78
N MET A 601 -24.57 14.02 -3.54
CA MET A 601 -24.95 12.86 -4.34
C MET A 601 -24.92 13.09 -5.86
N ASP A 602 -25.08 14.33 -6.33
CA ASP A 602 -25.03 14.67 -7.75
C ASP A 602 -23.62 14.37 -8.31
N PRO A 603 -23.47 13.44 -9.28
CA PRO A 603 -22.16 13.09 -9.85
C PRO A 603 -21.39 14.27 -10.43
N GLU A 604 -22.07 15.33 -10.89
CA GLU A 604 -21.45 16.50 -11.49
C GLU A 604 -20.90 17.50 -10.44
N LYS A 605 -21.43 17.49 -9.22
CA LYS A 605 -21.14 18.51 -8.20
C LYS A 605 -20.46 17.95 -6.95
N ARG A 606 -20.72 16.69 -6.62
CA ARG A 606 -20.24 16.06 -5.39
C ARG A 606 -18.72 15.92 -5.35
N THR A 607 -18.17 15.95 -4.15
CA THR A 607 -16.77 15.61 -3.88
C THR A 607 -16.69 14.24 -3.22
N LEU A 608 -15.95 13.31 -3.84
CA LEU A 608 -15.65 12.00 -3.30
C LEU A 608 -14.15 11.85 -3.08
N LYS A 609 -13.77 11.35 -1.91
CA LYS A 609 -12.39 10.95 -1.61
C LYS A 609 -12.25 9.43 -1.85
N GLN A 610 -11.52 9.03 -2.88
CA GLN A 610 -11.19 7.62 -3.10
C GLN A 610 -10.27 7.11 -1.99
N ILE A 611 -10.59 5.95 -1.43
CA ILE A 611 -9.76 5.27 -0.44
C ILE A 611 -8.77 4.40 -1.21
N ARG A 612 -7.49 4.61 -0.97
CA ARG A 612 -6.39 3.88 -1.61
C ARG A 612 -5.55 3.18 -0.57
N LEU A 613 -5.04 2.03 -0.93
CA LEU A 613 -4.10 1.26 -0.14
C LEU A 613 -2.71 1.47 -0.75
N GLU A 614 -1.93 2.38 -0.20
CA GLU A 614 -0.58 2.69 -0.66
C GLU A 614 0.44 1.72 -0.05
N ASP A 615 0.24 1.36 1.21
CA ASP A 615 1.07 0.41 1.96
C ASP A 615 0.19 -0.47 2.85
N ALA A 616 0.12 -1.74 2.50
CA ALA A 616 -0.70 -2.72 3.22
C ALA A 616 -0.17 -3.05 4.62
N VAL A 617 1.14 -3.04 4.79
CA VAL A 617 1.78 -3.34 6.07
C VAL A 617 1.54 -2.20 7.06
N LYS A 618 1.75 -0.96 6.62
CA LYS A 618 1.46 0.24 7.42
C LYS A 618 -0.03 0.33 7.78
N ALA A 619 -0.92 -0.01 6.84
CA ALA A 619 -2.36 -0.05 7.11
C ALA A 619 -2.70 -1.12 8.16
N ASP A 620 -2.12 -2.32 8.08
CA ASP A 620 -2.28 -3.38 9.09
C ASP A 620 -1.87 -2.92 10.47
N GLU A 621 -0.72 -2.27 10.59
CA GLU A 621 -0.22 -1.71 11.85
C GLU A 621 -1.17 -0.66 12.44
N ILE A 622 -1.64 0.27 11.61
CA ILE A 622 -2.55 1.33 12.05
C ILE A 622 -3.90 0.75 12.49
N PHE A 623 -4.47 -0.20 11.75
CA PHE A 623 -5.71 -0.86 12.16
C PHE A 623 -5.51 -1.66 13.46
N THR A 624 -4.42 -2.41 13.60
CA THR A 624 -4.08 -3.13 14.83
C THR A 624 -3.91 -2.17 16.00
N LEU A 625 -3.21 -1.05 15.80
CA LEU A 625 -2.97 -0.04 16.82
C LEU A 625 -4.27 0.65 17.29
N LEU A 626 -5.06 1.14 16.33
CA LEU A 626 -6.23 1.95 16.64
C LEU A 626 -7.47 1.12 16.99
N MET A 627 -7.65 -0.03 16.35
CA MET A 627 -8.85 -0.85 16.45
C MET A 627 -8.63 -2.13 17.27
N GLY A 628 -7.40 -2.51 17.57
CA GLY A 628 -7.03 -3.70 18.34
C GLY A 628 -7.49 -3.66 19.80
N GLU A 629 -7.24 -4.74 20.55
CA GLU A 629 -7.68 -4.88 21.94
C GLU A 629 -6.88 -4.02 22.93
N LYS A 630 -5.56 -3.85 22.68
CA LYS A 630 -4.67 -3.10 23.58
C LYS A 630 -5.01 -1.61 23.59
N VAL A 631 -5.20 -1.07 24.78
CA VAL A 631 -5.58 0.34 24.98
C VAL A 631 -4.33 1.24 25.04
N GLU A 632 -3.28 0.79 25.70
CA GLU A 632 -2.07 1.57 25.95
C GLU A 632 -1.40 2.09 24.66
N PRO A 633 -1.12 1.26 23.65
CA PRO A 633 -0.51 1.74 22.39
C PRO A 633 -1.36 2.81 21.68
N ARG A 634 -2.69 2.64 21.74
CA ARG A 634 -3.63 3.63 21.17
C ARG A 634 -3.58 4.96 21.92
N LYS A 635 -3.50 4.91 23.26
CA LYS A 635 -3.37 6.09 24.10
C LYS A 635 -2.08 6.84 23.81
N GLU A 636 -0.96 6.13 23.77
CA GLU A 636 0.35 6.69 23.42
C GLU A 636 0.33 7.35 22.04
N TYR A 637 -0.26 6.70 21.04
CA TYR A 637 -0.41 7.27 19.70
C TYR A 637 -1.23 8.56 19.70
N ILE A 638 -2.35 8.59 20.43
CA ILE A 638 -3.18 9.80 20.57
C ILE A 638 -2.40 10.93 21.25
N GLU A 639 -1.66 10.65 22.33
CA GLU A 639 -0.87 11.64 23.05
C GLU A 639 0.25 12.23 22.17
N GLN A 640 0.96 11.38 21.40
CA GLN A 640 2.03 11.80 20.49
C GLN A 640 1.51 12.69 19.36
N ASN A 641 0.30 12.39 18.84
CA ASN A 641 -0.30 13.07 17.70
C ASN A 641 -1.26 14.20 18.10
N ALA A 642 -1.55 14.40 19.37
CA ALA A 642 -2.48 15.43 19.85
C ALA A 642 -2.14 16.85 19.37
N LYS A 643 -0.85 17.16 19.22
CA LYS A 643 -0.36 18.46 18.71
C LYS A 643 -0.74 18.76 17.25
N TYR A 644 -1.09 17.75 16.47
CA TYR A 644 -1.49 17.90 15.07
C TYR A 644 -3.00 18.03 14.89
N VAL A 645 -3.78 17.86 15.95
CA VAL A 645 -5.24 17.99 15.89
C VAL A 645 -5.60 19.46 15.85
N VAL A 646 -6.11 19.93 14.72
CA VAL A 646 -6.43 21.35 14.48
C VAL A 646 -7.90 21.66 14.84
N ASN A 647 -8.81 20.69 14.66
CA ASN A 647 -10.25 20.87 14.88
C ASN A 647 -10.75 19.87 15.92
N LEU A 648 -10.81 20.29 17.18
CA LEU A 648 -11.52 19.54 18.22
C LEU A 648 -12.99 19.96 18.20
N ASP A 649 -13.89 18.99 18.09
CA ASP A 649 -15.32 19.21 18.25
C ASP A 649 -15.63 19.21 19.76
N TYR A 650 -15.98 20.38 20.32
CA TYR A 650 -16.34 20.58 21.72
C TYR A 650 -17.87 20.55 21.89
#